data_a1c7e663854edb4d29faa4a3e5eecaab
#
_entry.id   a1c7e663854edb4d29faa4a3e5eecaab
#
_cell.length_a   1.000
_cell.length_b   1.000
_cell.length_c   1.000
_cell.angle_alpha   90.00
_cell.angle_beta   90.00
_cell.angle_gamma   90.00
#
_symmetry.space_group_name_H-M   'P 1'
#
loop_
_entity.id
_entity.type
_entity.pdbx_description
1 polymer ?
#
loop_
_entity_poly.entity_id
_entity_poly.type
_entity_poly.pdbx_seq_one_letter_code
_entity_poly.pdbx_strand_id
1 'polypeptide(L)'
;MSNVVKELSEYKLDGFAELLNQSLDDDEALDILNKMFSTLTTFIIHPSSKRKKRDDFIDSLRSIFYDGFDNSIRLIDEKVNVIKNAEELFDSISDFINECVISSLPIDTQLWSHIERAKAQQLSIRQNVERSDSKKNISSLSVKVRNEQGVLYNPDAATENNIKYLTLTLKLLAFRNGWGTESAYIFPSKVDVSEDNTEQAGAIELLARSWLSLEDIAKRSILFNGHVNITEEENIGNDLKNNGVKKAYHFDRNECKIEYFDSIACERVKKALLQNLVSTIKYLGLDKKIKSNSDKTFEFEDKTYLFVDEILTHISISEVFCCDTHENDAPYNGLFLREWIRGYFALKSFSENHSEDNNIFSYDEILTHIVNSGLSHEKAEIFINICSFAQNSKDLFDTPLLRLNENNVYIFSYLLKQINISQVIMSRMSSLETDNSKKGLAFEKTTHEMLRNAGIDSKTFQFKRDEQYEYDAVFILNNKIFILECKNRSLCWSDPIKLHRQGKFIEDAIYQVLRLKNALVQHPEVIREHFNVNIEDYEIIPIIFNRMPFSWEGPLDGVYISDYSSLSRFLKSSHINKITTKSDVVTKTRYKQWKGEVVTAEDLLNHLKSPLQLKPFKNTRVGNGYWWVGNNEKAFTVVEYEFNHNKYRENEMRLLSIPSSKAKENKNIKKNKRKLARKSKRANRKK
;
A
#
# COMPACT_ATOMS: atom_id res chain seq x y z
N MET A 1 20.18 -24.70 6.97
CA MET A 1 19.30 -24.18 5.88
C MET A 1 19.56 -22.72 5.50
N SER A 2 19.58 -21.70 6.39
CA SER A 2 19.75 -20.30 5.96
C SER A 2 21.10 -20.03 5.25
N ASN A 3 22.17 -20.72 5.61
CA ASN A 3 23.50 -20.58 5.00
C ASN A 3 23.49 -21.13 3.56
N VAL A 4 22.84 -22.26 3.32
CA VAL A 4 22.74 -22.89 2.00
C VAL A 4 21.93 -22.02 1.02
N VAL A 5 20.81 -21.43 1.47
CA VAL A 5 20.02 -20.49 0.66
C VAL A 5 20.86 -19.27 0.27
N LYS A 6 21.70 -18.77 1.19
CA LYS A 6 22.61 -17.67 0.90
C LYS A 6 23.66 -18.07 -0.13
N GLU A 7 24.28 -19.23 0.01
CA GLU A 7 25.27 -19.77 -0.94
C GLU A 7 24.65 -19.92 -2.34
N LEU A 8 23.48 -20.52 -2.45
CA LEU A 8 22.75 -20.65 -3.71
C LEU A 8 22.43 -19.26 -4.33
N SER A 9 22.06 -18.27 -3.52
CA SER A 9 21.83 -16.91 -4.01
C SER A 9 23.10 -16.20 -4.48
N GLU A 10 24.28 -16.68 -4.08
CA GLU A 10 25.60 -16.25 -4.55
C GLU A 10 26.14 -17.11 -5.71
N TYR A 11 25.32 -18.02 -6.27
CA TYR A 11 25.68 -18.98 -7.32
C TYR A 11 26.72 -20.00 -6.89
N LYS A 12 26.62 -20.53 -5.65
CA LYS A 12 27.46 -21.60 -5.10
C LYS A 12 26.58 -22.83 -4.83
N LEU A 13 27.06 -24.04 -5.25
CA LEU A 13 26.30 -25.29 -5.18
C LEU A 13 26.77 -26.25 -4.07
N ASP A 14 27.98 -26.07 -3.54
CA ASP A 14 28.66 -27.08 -2.73
C ASP A 14 27.83 -27.51 -1.52
N GLY A 15 27.37 -26.56 -0.70
CA GLY A 15 26.58 -26.86 0.48
C GLY A 15 25.22 -27.50 0.16
N PHE A 16 24.60 -27.14 -0.96
CA PHE A 16 23.33 -27.76 -1.37
C PHE A 16 23.51 -29.17 -1.90
N ALA A 17 24.55 -29.40 -2.72
CA ALA A 17 24.94 -30.73 -3.22
C ALA A 17 25.27 -31.70 -2.10
N GLU A 18 25.97 -31.24 -1.06
CA GLU A 18 26.24 -32.06 0.13
C GLU A 18 24.93 -32.46 0.85
N LEU A 19 24.00 -31.56 1.02
CA LEU A 19 22.69 -31.85 1.64
C LEU A 19 21.88 -32.83 0.79
N LEU A 20 21.83 -32.69 -0.53
CA LEU A 20 21.16 -33.62 -1.43
C LEU A 20 21.71 -35.05 -1.30
N ASN A 21 23.02 -35.20 -1.14
CA ASN A 21 23.65 -36.52 -0.98
C ASN A 21 23.47 -37.14 0.40
N GLN A 22 23.09 -36.35 1.44
CA GLN A 22 22.97 -36.84 2.80
C GLN A 22 21.60 -37.32 3.19
N SER A 23 20.52 -36.62 2.86
CA SER A 23 19.15 -37.04 3.25
C SER A 23 18.02 -36.10 2.83
N LEU A 24 18.23 -35.12 1.94
CA LEU A 24 17.16 -34.23 1.51
C LEU A 24 16.12 -35.00 0.67
N ASP A 25 14.86 -34.81 0.96
CA ASP A 25 13.78 -35.22 0.08
C ASP A 25 13.37 -34.10 -0.89
N ASP A 26 12.48 -34.42 -1.85
CA ASP A 26 12.06 -33.46 -2.89
C ASP A 26 11.29 -32.27 -2.28
N ASP A 27 10.52 -32.44 -1.19
CA ASP A 27 9.77 -31.37 -0.53
C ASP A 27 10.71 -30.38 0.21
N GLU A 28 11.75 -30.91 0.86
CA GLU A 28 12.78 -30.09 1.51
C GLU A 28 13.62 -29.32 0.47
N ALA A 29 13.95 -29.97 -0.63
CA ALA A 29 14.66 -29.34 -1.76
C ALA A 29 13.80 -28.22 -2.36
N LEU A 30 12.51 -28.44 -2.58
CA LEU A 30 11.55 -27.43 -3.05
C LEU A 30 11.50 -26.19 -2.14
N ASP A 31 11.50 -26.37 -0.81
CA ASP A 31 11.48 -25.23 0.13
C ASP A 31 12.78 -24.40 0.01
N ILE A 32 13.93 -25.07 -0.10
CA ILE A 32 15.22 -24.39 -0.29
C ILE A 32 15.25 -23.62 -1.62
N LEU A 33 14.81 -24.23 -2.72
CA LEU A 33 14.76 -23.62 -4.05
C LEU A 33 13.79 -22.43 -4.09
N ASN A 34 12.61 -22.53 -3.50
CA ASN A 34 11.67 -21.42 -3.39
C ASN A 34 12.27 -20.24 -2.60
N LYS A 35 12.99 -20.52 -1.51
CA LYS A 35 13.72 -19.50 -0.75
C LYS A 35 14.83 -18.87 -1.58
N MET A 36 15.56 -19.66 -2.36
CA MET A 36 16.59 -19.17 -3.28
C MET A 36 16.00 -18.22 -4.33
N PHE A 37 14.97 -18.64 -5.08
CA PHE A 37 14.35 -17.82 -6.11
C PHE A 37 13.67 -16.56 -5.52
N SER A 38 13.31 -16.56 -4.24
CA SER A 38 12.73 -15.39 -3.57
C SER A 38 13.71 -14.22 -3.40
N THR A 39 15.01 -14.43 -3.66
CA THR A 39 16.05 -13.37 -3.64
C THR A 39 16.04 -12.48 -4.88
N LEU A 40 15.15 -12.66 -5.82
CA LEU A 40 14.81 -11.96 -7.08
C LEU A 40 15.91 -11.12 -7.74
N THR A 41 16.58 -10.26 -6.98
CA THR A 41 17.64 -9.36 -7.46
C THR A 41 18.83 -10.09 -8.06
N THR A 42 18.96 -11.39 -7.77
CA THR A 42 20.03 -12.25 -8.25
C THR A 42 19.63 -12.97 -9.54
N PHE A 43 18.33 -13.11 -9.81
CA PHE A 43 17.84 -13.93 -10.91
C PHE A 43 17.30 -13.14 -12.10
N ILE A 44 16.68 -11.97 -11.92
CA ILE A 44 16.31 -11.08 -13.04
C ILE A 44 17.47 -10.12 -13.27
N ILE A 45 18.20 -10.31 -14.36
CA ILE A 45 19.40 -9.53 -14.68
C ILE A 45 19.16 -8.74 -15.97
N HIS A 46 18.97 -7.41 -15.85
CA HIS A 46 18.72 -6.56 -17.01
C HIS A 46 19.88 -6.53 -18.02
N PRO A 47 21.16 -6.34 -17.63
CA PRO A 47 22.25 -6.37 -18.61
C PRO A 47 22.49 -7.80 -19.14
N SER A 48 22.22 -8.04 -20.43
CA SER A 48 22.40 -9.34 -21.07
C SER A 48 23.80 -9.92 -20.91
N SER A 49 24.82 -9.06 -20.92
CA SER A 49 26.23 -9.46 -20.72
C SER A 49 26.53 -10.08 -19.34
N LYS A 50 25.67 -9.87 -18.35
CA LYS A 50 25.84 -10.40 -16.98
C LYS A 50 25.07 -11.69 -16.72
N ARG A 51 24.25 -12.17 -17.67
CA ARG A 51 23.35 -13.33 -17.48
C ARG A 51 24.09 -14.67 -17.51
N LYS A 52 25.19 -14.78 -18.25
CA LYS A 52 25.91 -16.03 -18.45
C LYS A 52 26.24 -16.77 -17.15
N LYS A 53 26.79 -16.07 -16.15
CA LYS A 53 27.14 -16.69 -14.85
C LYS A 53 25.95 -17.34 -14.15
N ARG A 54 24.80 -16.69 -14.21
CA ARG A 54 23.56 -17.23 -13.65
C ARG A 54 23.06 -18.43 -14.45
N ASP A 55 23.09 -18.37 -15.77
CA ASP A 55 22.63 -19.45 -16.64
C ASP A 55 23.51 -20.70 -16.46
N ASP A 56 24.83 -20.54 -16.44
CA ASP A 56 25.79 -21.63 -16.14
C ASP A 56 25.53 -22.25 -14.74
N PHE A 57 25.20 -21.42 -13.74
CA PHE A 57 24.80 -21.89 -12.42
C PHE A 57 23.51 -22.70 -12.43
N ILE A 58 22.47 -22.23 -13.14
CA ILE A 58 21.18 -22.92 -13.24
C ILE A 58 21.35 -24.27 -13.93
N ASP A 59 22.14 -24.34 -14.99
CA ASP A 59 22.41 -25.60 -15.69
C ASP A 59 23.16 -26.58 -14.78
N SER A 60 24.11 -26.08 -14.00
CA SER A 60 24.81 -26.88 -12.97
C SER A 60 23.87 -27.33 -11.86
N LEU A 61 22.97 -26.45 -11.40
CA LEU A 61 21.95 -26.78 -10.40
C LEU A 61 21.01 -27.89 -10.88
N ARG A 62 20.58 -27.87 -12.15
CA ARG A 62 19.79 -28.97 -12.71
C ARG A 62 20.56 -30.29 -12.73
N SER A 63 21.83 -30.26 -13.05
CA SER A 63 22.66 -31.46 -13.23
C SER A 63 22.93 -32.23 -11.94
N ILE A 64 22.76 -31.64 -10.77
CA ILE A 64 22.97 -32.33 -9.50
C ILE A 64 21.75 -33.14 -9.02
N PHE A 65 20.58 -32.95 -9.62
CA PHE A 65 19.38 -33.71 -9.28
C PHE A 65 19.38 -35.08 -9.98
N TYR A 66 18.85 -36.09 -9.31
CA TYR A 66 18.69 -37.46 -9.76
C TYR A 66 17.22 -37.90 -9.64
N ASP A 67 16.92 -39.14 -10.02
CA ASP A 67 15.55 -39.68 -9.97
C ASP A 67 14.91 -39.49 -8.58
N GLY A 68 13.66 -38.98 -8.58
CA GLY A 68 12.92 -38.69 -7.34
C GLY A 68 12.83 -37.22 -6.96
N PHE A 69 13.47 -36.32 -7.73
CA PHE A 69 13.38 -34.85 -7.55
C PHE A 69 12.61 -34.15 -8.69
N ASP A 70 11.58 -34.80 -9.21
CA ASP A 70 10.83 -34.30 -10.37
C ASP A 70 10.14 -32.94 -10.11
N ASN A 71 9.65 -32.71 -8.89
CA ASN A 71 9.00 -31.45 -8.52
C ASN A 71 10.02 -30.31 -8.42
N SER A 72 11.21 -30.58 -7.88
CA SER A 72 12.32 -29.61 -7.79
C SER A 72 12.80 -29.20 -9.18
N ILE A 73 12.98 -30.16 -10.10
CA ILE A 73 13.39 -29.89 -11.48
C ILE A 73 12.32 -29.08 -12.19
N ARG A 74 11.04 -29.48 -12.06
CA ARG A 74 9.92 -28.73 -12.64
C ARG A 74 9.85 -27.29 -12.12
N LEU A 75 10.05 -27.07 -10.81
CA LEU A 75 10.08 -25.73 -10.23
C LEU A 75 11.17 -24.88 -10.86
N ILE A 76 12.39 -25.43 -11.00
CA ILE A 76 13.50 -24.72 -11.64
C ILE A 76 13.12 -24.32 -13.06
N ASP A 77 12.55 -25.23 -13.85
CA ASP A 77 12.16 -24.99 -15.26
C ASP A 77 11.08 -23.90 -15.36
N GLU A 78 10.06 -23.93 -14.51
CA GLU A 78 9.01 -22.92 -14.46
C GLU A 78 9.58 -21.54 -14.10
N LYS A 79 10.43 -21.45 -13.08
CA LYS A 79 11.06 -20.19 -12.67
C LYS A 79 11.97 -19.62 -13.76
N VAL A 80 12.80 -20.47 -14.37
CA VAL A 80 13.71 -20.08 -15.46
C VAL A 80 12.94 -19.63 -16.69
N ASN A 81 11.83 -20.29 -17.01
CA ASN A 81 10.95 -19.88 -18.11
C ASN A 81 10.40 -18.45 -17.87
N VAL A 82 9.89 -18.15 -16.66
CA VAL A 82 9.44 -16.80 -16.29
C VAL A 82 10.59 -15.78 -16.41
N ILE A 83 11.77 -16.09 -15.87
CA ILE A 83 12.92 -15.20 -15.87
C ILE A 83 13.36 -14.86 -17.31
N LYS A 84 13.57 -15.89 -18.16
CA LYS A 84 14.06 -15.68 -19.52
C LYS A 84 13.08 -14.91 -20.38
N ASN A 85 11.77 -15.20 -20.29
CA ASN A 85 10.75 -14.46 -21.04
C ASN A 85 10.57 -13.03 -20.55
N ALA A 86 10.68 -12.78 -19.25
CA ALA A 86 10.67 -11.43 -18.71
C ALA A 86 11.91 -10.63 -19.21
N GLU A 87 13.10 -11.23 -19.20
CA GLU A 87 14.31 -10.58 -19.69
C GLU A 87 14.26 -10.30 -21.21
N GLU A 88 13.70 -11.21 -22.01
CA GLU A 88 13.48 -10.97 -23.44
C GLU A 88 12.57 -9.75 -23.68
N LEU A 89 11.52 -9.59 -22.86
CA LEU A 89 10.63 -8.44 -22.95
C LEU A 89 11.29 -7.16 -22.45
N PHE A 90 12.09 -7.20 -21.35
CA PHE A 90 12.86 -6.05 -20.89
C PHE A 90 13.86 -5.55 -21.93
N ASP A 91 14.56 -6.48 -22.60
CA ASP A 91 15.46 -6.15 -23.70
C ASP A 91 14.69 -5.48 -24.85
N SER A 92 13.56 -6.06 -25.24
CA SER A 92 12.69 -5.51 -26.31
C SER A 92 12.19 -4.11 -25.98
N ILE A 93 11.76 -3.86 -24.73
CA ILE A 93 11.33 -2.52 -24.29
C ILE A 93 12.53 -1.56 -24.30
N SER A 94 13.70 -2.00 -23.83
CA SER A 94 14.92 -1.17 -23.80
C SER A 94 15.37 -0.76 -25.21
N ASP A 95 15.35 -1.70 -26.14
CA ASP A 95 15.69 -1.43 -27.55
C ASP A 95 14.70 -0.44 -28.18
N PHE A 96 13.42 -0.65 -27.94
CA PHE A 96 12.38 0.23 -28.43
C PHE A 96 12.43 1.65 -27.84
N ILE A 97 12.82 1.80 -26.57
CA ILE A 97 13.12 3.09 -25.95
C ILE A 97 14.24 3.80 -26.74
N ASN A 98 15.30 3.08 -27.12
CA ASN A 98 16.43 3.65 -27.85
C ASN A 98 16.05 4.06 -29.31
N GLU A 99 15.05 3.44 -29.91
CA GLU A 99 14.52 3.78 -31.24
C GLU A 99 13.58 4.99 -31.21
N CYS A 100 13.06 5.40 -30.05
CA CYS A 100 12.18 6.56 -29.95
C CYS A 100 12.90 7.85 -30.33
N VAL A 101 12.24 8.74 -31.07
CA VAL A 101 12.80 10.02 -31.55
C VAL A 101 13.37 10.85 -30.39
N ILE A 102 12.66 10.92 -29.27
CA ILE A 102 13.10 11.65 -28.07
C ILE A 102 14.49 11.18 -27.58
N SER A 103 14.81 9.89 -27.74
CA SER A 103 16.09 9.29 -27.29
C SER A 103 17.29 9.74 -28.11
N SER A 104 17.08 10.34 -29.30
CA SER A 104 18.14 10.92 -30.13
C SER A 104 18.48 12.39 -29.81
N LEU A 105 17.65 13.04 -28.97
CA LEU A 105 17.85 14.43 -28.59
C LEU A 105 18.97 14.58 -27.54
N PRO A 106 19.52 15.79 -27.35
CA PRO A 106 20.42 16.07 -26.23
C PRO A 106 19.80 15.64 -24.90
N ILE A 107 20.62 15.13 -24.02
CA ILE A 107 20.14 14.46 -22.79
C ILE A 107 19.39 15.38 -21.82
N ASP A 108 19.79 16.64 -21.75
CA ASP A 108 19.10 17.70 -21.02
C ASP A 108 17.72 17.97 -21.62
N THR A 109 17.61 18.02 -22.95
CA THR A 109 16.34 18.14 -23.66
C THR A 109 15.43 16.94 -23.38
N GLN A 110 15.95 15.72 -23.41
CA GLN A 110 15.20 14.52 -23.02
C GLN A 110 14.63 14.68 -21.61
N LEU A 111 15.49 14.97 -20.61
CA LEU A 111 15.12 15.13 -19.22
C LEU A 111 13.97 16.13 -19.03
N TRP A 112 14.17 17.35 -19.56
CA TRP A 112 13.20 18.43 -19.35
C TRP A 112 11.90 18.22 -20.14
N SER A 113 11.93 17.53 -21.27
CA SER A 113 10.72 17.15 -22.01
C SER A 113 9.83 16.21 -21.17
N HIS A 114 10.41 15.23 -20.45
CA HIS A 114 9.67 14.36 -19.57
C HIS A 114 9.08 15.10 -18.36
N ILE A 115 9.85 16.03 -17.76
CA ILE A 115 9.38 16.81 -16.60
C ILE A 115 8.23 17.75 -17.02
N GLU A 116 8.38 18.48 -18.13
CA GLU A 116 7.33 19.40 -18.61
C GLU A 116 6.08 18.63 -19.07
N ARG A 117 6.22 17.45 -19.69
CA ARG A 117 5.08 16.58 -20.02
C ARG A 117 4.32 16.16 -18.77
N ALA A 118 5.02 15.69 -17.75
CA ALA A 118 4.38 15.26 -16.51
C ALA A 118 3.67 16.44 -15.81
N LYS A 119 4.26 17.63 -15.83
CA LYS A 119 3.64 18.88 -15.35
C LYS A 119 2.36 19.20 -16.14
N ALA A 120 2.39 19.16 -17.48
CA ALA A 120 1.23 19.42 -18.32
C ALA A 120 0.08 18.42 -18.05
N GLN A 121 0.39 17.13 -17.90
CA GLN A 121 -0.61 16.11 -17.55
C GLN A 121 -1.24 16.38 -16.18
N GLN A 122 -0.45 16.78 -15.16
CA GLN A 122 -1.00 17.12 -13.84
C GLN A 122 -1.91 18.34 -13.88
N LEU A 123 -1.55 19.35 -14.63
CA LEU A 123 -2.40 20.53 -14.85
C LEU A 123 -3.72 20.15 -15.53
N SER A 124 -3.69 19.26 -16.53
CA SER A 124 -4.90 18.75 -17.19
C SER A 124 -5.78 17.95 -16.22
N ILE A 125 -5.21 17.07 -15.40
CA ILE A 125 -5.95 16.33 -14.36
C ILE A 125 -6.63 17.31 -13.41
N ARG A 126 -5.93 18.33 -12.93
CA ARG A 126 -6.47 19.35 -12.02
C ARG A 126 -7.64 20.12 -12.67
N GLN A 127 -7.49 20.57 -13.90
CA GLN A 127 -8.55 21.27 -14.65
C GLN A 127 -9.80 20.39 -14.81
N ASN A 128 -9.63 19.10 -15.10
CA ASN A 128 -10.74 18.15 -15.20
C ASN A 128 -11.46 17.96 -13.86
N VAL A 129 -10.73 17.98 -12.74
CA VAL A 129 -11.32 17.93 -11.40
C VAL A 129 -12.11 19.20 -11.09
N GLU A 130 -11.56 20.38 -11.39
CA GLU A 130 -12.20 21.68 -11.18
C GLU A 130 -13.46 21.84 -12.04
N ARG A 131 -13.45 21.41 -13.31
CA ARG A 131 -14.61 21.43 -14.24
C ARG A 131 -15.67 20.39 -13.87
N SER A 132 -15.29 19.31 -13.21
CA SER A 132 -16.25 18.27 -12.83
C SER A 132 -17.17 18.80 -11.74
N ASP A 133 -18.48 18.80 -12.02
CA ASP A 133 -19.51 19.10 -11.04
C ASP A 133 -19.45 18.03 -9.93
N SER A 134 -18.61 18.27 -8.92
CA SER A 134 -18.15 17.35 -7.88
C SER A 134 -19.29 16.72 -7.05
N LYS A 135 -20.54 17.21 -7.24
CA LYS A 135 -21.72 16.78 -6.49
C LYS A 135 -22.29 15.44 -6.91
N LYS A 136 -21.92 14.86 -8.05
CA LYS A 136 -22.65 13.69 -8.59
C LYS A 136 -21.97 12.35 -8.45
N ASN A 137 -20.64 12.27 -8.30
CA ASN A 137 -19.91 10.99 -8.42
C ASN A 137 -18.91 10.68 -7.30
N ILE A 138 -19.07 11.26 -6.12
CA ILE A 138 -18.21 10.92 -4.97
C ILE A 138 -18.69 9.59 -4.39
N SER A 139 -17.89 8.54 -4.54
CA SER A 139 -18.03 7.32 -3.75
C SER A 139 -17.12 7.41 -2.53
N SER A 140 -17.41 6.61 -1.49
CA SER A 140 -16.56 6.55 -0.29
C SER A 140 -15.15 6.00 -0.54
N LEU A 141 -14.86 5.51 -1.75
CA LEU A 141 -13.57 4.89 -2.12
C LEU A 141 -12.89 5.59 -3.29
N SER A 142 -13.59 6.31 -4.17
CA SER A 142 -12.94 7.03 -5.27
C SER A 142 -13.79 8.16 -5.82
N VAL A 143 -13.14 9.22 -6.26
CA VAL A 143 -13.72 10.27 -7.09
C VAL A 143 -13.44 9.90 -8.55
N LYS A 144 -14.46 9.94 -9.42
CA LYS A 144 -14.27 9.77 -10.86
C LYS A 144 -14.66 11.06 -11.57
N VAL A 145 -13.79 11.54 -12.42
CA VAL A 145 -13.99 12.72 -13.27
C VAL A 145 -13.97 12.34 -14.74
N ARG A 146 -14.49 13.19 -15.60
CA ARG A 146 -14.41 13.02 -17.07
C ARG A 146 -13.32 13.89 -17.64
N ASN A 147 -12.52 13.32 -18.55
CA ASN A 147 -11.61 14.10 -19.36
C ASN A 147 -12.38 14.82 -20.50
N GLU A 148 -11.67 15.58 -21.31
CA GLU A 148 -12.25 16.32 -22.45
C GLU A 148 -12.91 15.40 -23.50
N GLN A 149 -12.41 14.17 -23.66
CA GLN A 149 -12.99 13.14 -24.52
C GLN A 149 -14.20 12.43 -23.88
N GLY A 150 -14.61 12.82 -22.67
CA GLY A 150 -15.73 12.23 -21.96
C GLY A 150 -15.42 10.90 -21.24
N VAL A 151 -14.17 10.46 -21.26
CA VAL A 151 -13.74 9.21 -20.58
C VAL A 151 -13.70 9.42 -19.08
N LEU A 152 -14.29 8.48 -18.35
CA LEU A 152 -14.37 8.50 -16.88
C LEU A 152 -13.11 7.88 -16.28
N TYR A 153 -12.37 8.61 -15.48
CA TYR A 153 -11.17 8.13 -14.82
C TYR A 153 -11.07 8.58 -13.35
N ASN A 154 -10.18 7.94 -12.59
CA ASN A 154 -9.83 8.35 -11.23
C ASN A 154 -8.63 9.29 -11.28
N PRO A 155 -8.77 10.57 -10.85
CA PRO A 155 -7.68 11.54 -10.89
C PRO A 155 -6.50 11.17 -10.00
N ASP A 156 -6.75 10.58 -8.82
CA ASP A 156 -5.69 10.16 -7.89
C ASP A 156 -4.83 9.05 -8.51
N ALA A 157 -5.48 8.04 -9.12
CA ALA A 157 -4.78 6.97 -9.81
C ALA A 157 -4.01 7.48 -11.05
N ALA A 158 -4.57 8.45 -11.79
CA ALA A 158 -3.89 9.07 -12.93
C ALA A 158 -2.65 9.84 -12.48
N THR A 159 -2.75 10.61 -11.40
CA THR A 159 -1.63 11.33 -10.78
C THR A 159 -0.56 10.36 -10.30
N GLU A 160 -0.93 9.32 -9.56
CA GLU A 160 0.00 8.31 -9.05
C GLU A 160 0.76 7.62 -10.21
N ASN A 161 0.06 7.24 -11.26
CA ASN A 161 0.67 6.62 -12.43
C ASN A 161 1.64 7.56 -13.14
N ASN A 162 1.23 8.81 -13.43
CA ASN A 162 2.11 9.80 -14.05
C ASN A 162 3.42 9.94 -13.27
N ILE A 163 3.34 10.04 -11.95
CA ILE A 163 4.53 10.17 -11.09
C ILE A 163 5.39 8.91 -11.08
N LYS A 164 4.80 7.72 -11.07
CA LYS A 164 5.56 6.46 -11.17
C LYS A 164 6.35 6.38 -12.48
N TYR A 165 5.77 6.78 -13.60
CA TYR A 165 6.43 6.75 -14.91
C TYR A 165 7.55 7.77 -14.99
N LEU A 166 7.30 9.01 -14.53
CA LEU A 166 8.35 10.00 -14.45
C LEU A 166 9.49 9.54 -13.54
N THR A 167 9.17 8.99 -12.37
CA THR A 167 10.16 8.42 -11.43
C THR A 167 11.06 7.39 -12.10
N LEU A 168 10.49 6.43 -12.82
CA LEU A 168 11.27 5.42 -13.54
C LEU A 168 12.14 6.04 -14.63
N THR A 169 11.56 6.95 -15.44
CA THR A 169 12.27 7.63 -16.52
C THR A 169 13.46 8.41 -15.98
N LEU A 170 13.28 9.19 -14.92
CA LEU A 170 14.38 9.93 -14.27
C LEU A 170 15.48 8.99 -13.74
N LYS A 171 15.11 7.86 -13.14
CA LYS A 171 16.10 6.86 -12.69
C LYS A 171 16.88 6.26 -13.85
N LEU A 172 16.20 5.90 -14.94
CA LEU A 172 16.85 5.34 -16.13
C LEU A 172 17.83 6.34 -16.76
N LEU A 173 17.41 7.62 -16.91
CA LEU A 173 18.28 8.69 -17.41
C LEU A 173 19.47 8.91 -16.47
N ALA A 174 19.24 9.01 -15.18
CA ALA A 174 20.31 9.20 -14.19
C ALA A 174 21.32 8.04 -14.19
N PHE A 175 20.82 6.79 -14.26
CA PHE A 175 21.67 5.60 -14.32
C PHE A 175 22.53 5.56 -15.61
N ARG A 176 21.90 5.80 -16.77
CA ARG A 176 22.60 5.76 -18.07
C ARG A 176 23.70 6.83 -18.17
N ASN A 177 23.49 7.99 -17.54
CA ASN A 177 24.41 9.13 -17.63
C ASN A 177 25.32 9.30 -16.41
N GLY A 178 25.27 8.39 -15.43
CA GLY A 178 26.15 8.44 -14.28
C GLY A 178 25.91 9.66 -13.36
N TRP A 179 24.68 10.17 -13.26
CA TRP A 179 24.36 11.35 -12.45
C TRP A 179 24.25 11.08 -10.96
N GLY A 180 24.51 9.84 -10.54
CA GLY A 180 24.42 9.43 -9.14
C GLY A 180 25.62 9.90 -8.33
N THR A 181 25.33 10.38 -7.12
CA THR A 181 26.29 10.56 -6.01
C THR A 181 25.92 9.59 -4.87
N GLU A 182 26.70 9.58 -3.80
CA GLU A 182 26.39 8.75 -2.62
C GLU A 182 25.02 9.10 -1.99
N SER A 183 24.56 10.35 -2.09
CA SER A 183 23.37 10.85 -1.40
C SER A 183 22.20 11.20 -2.31
N ALA A 184 22.43 11.60 -3.57
CA ALA A 184 21.39 12.05 -4.49
C ALA A 184 21.80 11.91 -5.95
N TYR A 185 20.87 12.09 -6.87
CA TYR A 185 21.18 12.37 -8.28
C TYR A 185 21.38 13.88 -8.48
N ILE A 186 22.36 14.23 -9.31
CA ILE A 186 22.61 15.60 -9.76
C ILE A 186 22.23 15.70 -11.23
N PHE A 187 21.15 16.42 -11.53
CA PHE A 187 20.60 16.57 -12.85
C PHE A 187 21.14 17.81 -13.56
N PRO A 188 21.17 17.82 -14.92
CA PRO A 188 21.51 19.01 -15.69
C PRO A 188 20.58 20.19 -15.40
N SER A 189 21.13 21.40 -15.55
CA SER A 189 20.35 22.64 -15.44
C SER A 189 19.20 22.68 -16.46
N LYS A 190 18.15 23.46 -16.16
CA LYS A 190 16.97 23.53 -17.01
C LYS A 190 17.32 24.12 -18.38
N VAL A 191 16.76 23.48 -19.42
CA VAL A 191 16.73 23.97 -20.78
C VAL A 191 15.27 24.15 -21.23
N ASP A 192 15.04 25.06 -22.18
CA ASP A 192 13.74 25.20 -22.79
C ASP A 192 13.49 24.05 -23.76
N VAL A 193 12.29 23.52 -23.74
CA VAL A 193 11.86 22.41 -24.60
C VAL A 193 10.64 22.81 -25.41
N SER A 194 10.55 22.33 -26.65
CA SER A 194 9.41 22.59 -27.52
C SER A 194 8.21 21.70 -27.13
N GLU A 195 7.02 22.11 -27.56
CA GLU A 195 5.79 21.31 -27.42
C GLU A 195 5.95 19.95 -28.11
N ASP A 196 6.55 19.91 -29.31
CA ASP A 196 6.84 18.68 -30.06
C ASP A 196 7.73 17.71 -29.23
N ASN A 197 8.81 18.20 -28.60
CA ASN A 197 9.64 17.37 -27.74
C ASN A 197 8.86 16.82 -26.55
N THR A 198 7.97 17.61 -25.98
CA THR A 198 7.09 17.22 -24.88
C THR A 198 6.08 16.14 -25.32
N GLU A 199 5.55 16.23 -26.54
CA GLU A 199 4.67 15.19 -27.11
C GLU A 199 5.44 13.89 -27.38
N GLN A 200 6.62 13.96 -27.96
CA GLN A 200 7.48 12.81 -28.24
C GLN A 200 7.88 12.05 -26.97
N ALA A 201 8.01 12.73 -25.83
CA ALA A 201 8.24 12.08 -24.54
C ALA A 201 7.12 11.10 -24.13
N GLY A 202 5.94 11.18 -24.75
CA GLY A 202 4.82 10.29 -24.52
C GLY A 202 5.08 8.83 -24.90
N ALA A 203 5.94 8.58 -25.89
CA ALA A 203 6.32 7.22 -26.27
C ALA A 203 7.07 6.53 -25.12
N ILE A 204 8.03 7.24 -24.51
CA ILE A 204 8.78 6.71 -23.36
C ILE A 204 7.87 6.49 -22.15
N GLU A 205 6.89 7.37 -21.92
CA GLU A 205 5.90 7.16 -20.86
C GLU A 205 5.15 5.84 -21.03
N LEU A 206 4.70 5.49 -22.25
CA LEU A 206 4.03 4.24 -22.54
C LEU A 206 4.96 3.04 -22.25
N LEU A 207 6.22 3.11 -22.69
CA LEU A 207 7.21 2.05 -22.47
C LEU A 207 7.59 1.92 -20.98
N ALA A 208 7.65 3.03 -20.25
CA ALA A 208 7.84 3.00 -18.79
C ALA A 208 6.67 2.29 -18.06
N ARG A 209 5.43 2.45 -18.56
CA ARG A 209 4.27 1.69 -18.08
C ARG A 209 4.47 0.19 -18.29
N SER A 210 4.83 -0.19 -19.52
CA SER A 210 5.12 -1.58 -19.87
C SER A 210 6.22 -2.15 -18.96
N TRP A 211 7.31 -1.42 -18.77
CA TRP A 211 8.40 -1.84 -17.88
C TRP A 211 7.95 -2.13 -16.45
N LEU A 212 7.23 -1.19 -15.83
CA LEU A 212 6.75 -1.35 -14.45
C LEU A 212 5.74 -2.50 -14.31
N SER A 213 4.86 -2.67 -15.30
CA SER A 213 3.90 -3.77 -15.31
C SER A 213 4.58 -5.12 -15.48
N LEU A 214 5.62 -5.18 -16.34
CA LEU A 214 6.44 -6.39 -16.52
C LEU A 214 7.21 -6.72 -15.26
N GLU A 215 7.81 -5.73 -14.62
CA GLU A 215 8.56 -5.91 -13.37
C GLU A 215 7.67 -6.47 -12.25
N ASP A 216 6.48 -5.91 -12.07
CA ASP A 216 5.53 -6.38 -11.06
C ASP A 216 5.07 -7.81 -11.34
N ILE A 217 4.65 -8.11 -12.59
CA ILE A 217 4.14 -9.45 -12.91
C ILE A 217 5.23 -10.52 -12.90
N ALA A 218 6.45 -10.22 -13.35
CA ALA A 218 7.57 -11.15 -13.28
C ALA A 218 7.92 -11.51 -11.83
N LYS A 219 8.00 -10.50 -10.94
CA LYS A 219 8.20 -10.71 -9.50
C LYS A 219 7.10 -11.57 -8.90
N ARG A 220 5.82 -11.30 -9.22
CA ARG A 220 4.68 -12.09 -8.73
C ARG A 220 4.71 -13.52 -9.22
N SER A 221 5.00 -13.73 -10.51
CA SER A 221 5.09 -15.09 -11.07
C SER A 221 6.21 -15.90 -10.43
N ILE A 222 7.35 -15.27 -10.09
CA ILE A 222 8.43 -15.95 -9.39
C ILE A 222 8.05 -16.23 -7.92
N LEU A 223 7.52 -15.24 -7.19
CA LEU A 223 7.27 -15.35 -5.75
C LEU A 223 6.05 -16.20 -5.39
N PHE A 224 5.04 -16.25 -6.26
CA PHE A 224 3.76 -16.92 -5.99
C PHE A 224 3.49 -18.08 -6.96
N ASN A 225 4.55 -18.67 -7.55
CA ASN A 225 4.47 -19.84 -8.43
C ASN A 225 3.53 -19.65 -9.62
N GLY A 226 3.56 -18.46 -10.23
CA GLY A 226 2.90 -18.21 -11.52
C GLY A 226 3.75 -18.75 -12.69
N HIS A 227 3.18 -18.72 -13.87
CA HIS A 227 3.83 -19.19 -15.09
C HIS A 227 3.62 -18.21 -16.25
N VAL A 228 4.37 -18.42 -17.33
CA VAL A 228 4.21 -17.66 -18.58
C VAL A 228 3.96 -18.62 -19.73
N ASN A 229 2.89 -18.35 -20.49
CA ASN A 229 2.57 -19.03 -21.74
C ASN A 229 2.82 -18.09 -22.92
N ILE A 230 3.31 -18.65 -24.02
CA ILE A 230 3.61 -17.89 -25.23
C ILE A 230 2.63 -18.28 -26.32
N THR A 231 2.12 -17.30 -27.04
CA THR A 231 1.30 -17.49 -28.23
C THR A 231 2.03 -16.87 -29.42
N GLU A 232 2.36 -17.69 -30.39
CA GLU A 232 3.01 -17.27 -31.63
C GLU A 232 1.97 -16.72 -32.63
N GLU A 233 2.43 -16.02 -33.67
CA GLU A 233 1.63 -15.20 -34.60
C GLU A 233 0.40 -15.96 -35.17
N GLU A 234 0.52 -17.23 -35.46
CA GLU A 234 -0.56 -18.03 -36.04
C GLU A 234 -1.82 -18.07 -35.15
N ASN A 235 -1.63 -18.07 -33.85
CA ASN A 235 -2.69 -18.23 -32.84
C ASN A 235 -3.05 -16.94 -32.09
N ILE A 236 -2.42 -15.79 -32.41
CA ILE A 236 -2.72 -14.50 -31.81
C ILE A 236 -4.07 -13.99 -32.33
N GLY A 237 -4.86 -13.36 -31.47
CA GLY A 237 -6.14 -12.72 -31.81
C GLY A 237 -5.98 -11.58 -32.82
N ASN A 238 -7.00 -11.43 -33.69
CA ASN A 238 -6.97 -10.47 -34.81
C ASN A 238 -6.62 -9.02 -34.36
N ASP A 239 -7.08 -8.58 -33.20
CA ASP A 239 -6.81 -7.23 -32.72
C ASP A 239 -5.30 -6.96 -32.52
N LEU A 240 -4.57 -7.93 -31.98
CA LEU A 240 -3.12 -7.84 -31.81
C LEU A 240 -2.38 -8.02 -33.15
N LYS A 241 -2.83 -8.94 -34.01
CA LYS A 241 -2.26 -9.12 -35.37
C LYS A 241 -2.36 -7.82 -36.19
N ASN A 242 -3.52 -7.17 -36.15
CA ASN A 242 -3.74 -5.92 -36.86
C ASN A 242 -2.83 -4.76 -36.37
N ASN A 243 -2.29 -4.89 -35.15
CA ASN A 243 -1.30 -3.96 -34.58
C ASN A 243 0.15 -4.45 -34.75
N GLY A 244 0.39 -5.47 -35.58
CA GLY A 244 1.74 -5.95 -35.91
C GLY A 244 2.36 -6.93 -34.92
N VAL A 245 1.61 -7.35 -33.88
CA VAL A 245 2.13 -8.28 -32.86
C VAL A 245 2.30 -9.67 -33.45
N LYS A 246 3.51 -10.22 -33.34
CA LYS A 246 3.88 -11.57 -33.78
C LYS A 246 4.02 -12.57 -32.64
N LYS A 247 4.31 -12.07 -31.41
CA LYS A 247 4.52 -12.90 -30.22
C LYS A 247 3.83 -12.28 -29.02
N ALA A 248 3.00 -13.07 -28.34
CA ALA A 248 2.24 -12.64 -27.17
C ALA A 248 2.58 -13.50 -25.95
N TYR A 249 2.91 -12.84 -24.84
CA TYR A 249 3.27 -13.48 -23.57
C TYR A 249 2.13 -13.32 -22.56
N HIS A 250 1.65 -14.44 -22.05
CA HIS A 250 0.56 -14.47 -21.09
C HIS A 250 1.11 -14.86 -19.72
N PHE A 251 1.34 -13.88 -18.89
CA PHE A 251 1.73 -14.11 -17.50
C PHE A 251 0.50 -14.43 -16.67
N ASP A 252 0.47 -15.63 -16.12
CA ASP A 252 -0.52 -16.04 -15.15
C ASP A 252 0.06 -15.88 -13.74
N ARG A 253 -0.64 -15.13 -12.90
CA ARG A 253 -0.28 -14.93 -11.51
C ARG A 253 -1.29 -15.66 -10.62
N ASN A 254 -0.78 -16.48 -9.72
CA ASN A 254 -1.63 -17.12 -8.74
C ASN A 254 -2.23 -16.07 -7.78
N GLU A 255 -3.48 -16.27 -7.39
CA GLU A 255 -4.16 -15.40 -6.45
C GLU A 255 -3.58 -15.59 -5.03
N CYS A 256 -3.12 -14.50 -4.42
CA CYS A 256 -2.59 -14.50 -3.06
C CYS A 256 -3.64 -13.95 -2.08
N LYS A 257 -4.12 -14.76 -1.13
CA LYS A 257 -5.07 -14.32 -0.10
C LYS A 257 -4.51 -13.19 0.76
N ILE A 258 -3.21 -13.20 1.04
CA ILE A 258 -2.55 -12.14 1.82
C ILE A 258 -2.67 -10.81 1.08
N GLU A 259 -2.45 -10.80 -0.24
CA GLU A 259 -2.62 -9.60 -1.07
C GLU A 259 -4.06 -9.06 -1.01
N TYR A 260 -5.06 -9.94 -1.01
CA TYR A 260 -6.45 -9.52 -0.87
C TYR A 260 -6.71 -8.76 0.44
N PHE A 261 -6.25 -9.30 1.57
CA PHE A 261 -6.43 -8.66 2.87
C PHE A 261 -5.51 -7.44 3.06
N ASP A 262 -4.29 -7.44 2.49
CA ASP A 262 -3.42 -6.26 2.45
C ASP A 262 -4.05 -5.12 1.64
N SER A 263 -4.63 -5.43 0.49
CA SER A 263 -5.35 -4.44 -0.32
C SER A 263 -6.53 -3.82 0.43
N ILE A 264 -7.29 -4.62 1.19
CA ILE A 264 -8.35 -4.11 2.08
C ILE A 264 -7.76 -3.22 3.17
N ALA A 265 -6.66 -3.63 3.78
CA ALA A 265 -5.98 -2.86 4.81
C ALA A 265 -5.49 -1.51 4.28
N CYS A 266 -4.90 -1.49 3.08
CA CYS A 266 -4.48 -0.27 2.40
C CYS A 266 -5.65 0.68 2.12
N GLU A 267 -6.78 0.16 1.64
CA GLU A 267 -8.00 0.97 1.44
C GLU A 267 -8.56 1.51 2.76
N ARG A 268 -8.47 0.75 3.85
CA ARG A 268 -8.87 1.21 5.19
C ARG A 268 -7.97 2.33 5.69
N VAL A 269 -6.66 2.24 5.49
CA VAL A 269 -5.71 3.32 5.82
C VAL A 269 -5.96 4.55 4.97
N LYS A 270 -6.04 4.41 3.65
CA LYS A 270 -6.36 5.52 2.75
C LYS A 270 -7.64 6.24 3.20
N LYS A 271 -8.67 5.48 3.54
CA LYS A 271 -9.94 6.03 4.05
C LYS A 271 -9.78 6.75 5.40
N ALA A 272 -8.96 6.24 6.32
CA ALA A 272 -8.69 6.90 7.59
C ALA A 272 -7.94 8.21 7.39
N LEU A 273 -6.96 8.24 6.49
CA LEU A 273 -6.15 9.43 6.17
C LEU A 273 -6.91 10.45 5.31
N LEU A 274 -7.90 10.01 4.50
CA LEU A 274 -8.73 10.85 3.64
C LEU A 274 -10.06 11.21 4.26
N GLN A 275 -10.34 10.80 5.50
CA GLN A 275 -11.61 11.12 6.12
C GLN A 275 -11.83 12.63 6.01
N ASN A 276 -12.86 12.95 5.24
CA ASN A 276 -13.30 14.29 4.87
C ASN A 276 -13.00 15.31 5.94
N LEU A 277 -11.84 15.88 5.81
CA LEU A 277 -11.20 16.76 6.73
C LEU A 277 -12.14 17.86 7.21
N VAL A 278 -12.84 18.51 6.31
CA VAL A 278 -13.77 19.60 6.62
C VAL A 278 -15.02 19.12 7.39
N SER A 279 -15.60 17.98 7.01
CA SER A 279 -16.78 17.46 7.71
C SER A 279 -16.41 16.87 9.07
N THR A 280 -15.22 16.29 9.20
CA THR A 280 -14.71 15.77 10.47
C THR A 280 -14.36 16.91 11.42
N ILE A 281 -13.71 17.98 10.93
CA ILE A 281 -13.43 19.19 11.71
C ILE A 281 -14.72 19.75 12.29
N LYS A 282 -15.75 19.99 11.47
CA LYS A 282 -17.05 20.51 11.93
C LYS A 282 -17.76 19.55 12.87
N TYR A 283 -17.73 18.24 12.58
CA TYR A 283 -18.37 17.24 13.42
C TYR A 283 -17.74 17.11 14.80
N LEU A 284 -16.42 17.14 14.88
CA LEU A 284 -15.67 17.09 16.14
C LEU A 284 -15.68 18.44 16.85
N GLY A 285 -16.19 19.51 16.21
CA GLY A 285 -16.17 20.86 16.75
C GLY A 285 -14.75 21.46 16.82
N LEU A 286 -13.82 20.90 16.05
CA LEU A 286 -12.43 21.36 15.99
C LEU A 286 -12.32 22.76 15.36
N ASP A 287 -13.25 23.10 14.44
CA ASP A 287 -13.35 24.43 13.85
C ASP A 287 -13.47 25.57 14.88
N LYS A 288 -14.08 25.27 16.04
CA LYS A 288 -14.20 26.24 17.15
C LYS A 288 -12.94 26.32 18.02
N LYS A 289 -12.04 25.35 17.91
CA LYS A 289 -10.80 25.25 18.69
C LYS A 289 -9.59 25.74 17.91
N ILE A 290 -9.67 25.76 16.57
CA ILE A 290 -8.60 26.24 15.70
C ILE A 290 -8.72 27.76 15.60
N LYS A 291 -7.65 28.47 15.99
CA LYS A 291 -7.54 29.91 15.84
C LYS A 291 -6.60 30.24 14.69
N SER A 292 -6.95 31.25 13.90
CA SER A 292 -6.07 31.77 12.86
C SER A 292 -5.30 32.97 13.41
N ASN A 293 -3.98 32.97 13.26
CA ASN A 293 -3.10 34.02 13.71
C ASN A 293 -2.87 35.08 12.60
N SER A 294 -2.32 36.23 12.97
CA SER A 294 -2.06 37.36 12.06
C SER A 294 -0.99 37.05 10.99
N ASP A 295 -0.09 36.12 11.27
CA ASP A 295 0.98 35.65 10.38
C ASP A 295 0.56 34.48 9.46
N LYS A 296 -0.74 34.25 9.32
CA LYS A 296 -1.35 33.16 8.54
C LYS A 296 -1.05 31.74 9.09
N THR A 297 -0.60 31.63 10.32
CA THR A 297 -0.48 30.35 11.02
C THR A 297 -1.78 30.01 11.76
N PHE A 298 -1.87 28.78 12.23
CA PHE A 298 -3.03 28.24 12.95
C PHE A 298 -2.59 27.74 14.31
N GLU A 299 -3.36 28.07 15.36
CA GLU A 299 -3.14 27.58 16.72
C GLU A 299 -4.19 26.53 17.08
N PHE A 300 -3.74 25.41 17.61
CA PHE A 300 -4.57 24.33 18.13
C PHE A 300 -3.86 23.65 19.30
N GLU A 301 -4.52 23.53 20.45
CA GLU A 301 -3.94 22.95 21.68
C GLU A 301 -2.57 23.56 22.04
N ASP A 302 -2.50 24.90 22.03
CA ASP A 302 -1.31 25.70 22.36
C ASP A 302 -0.06 25.41 21.47
N LYS A 303 -0.27 24.82 20.28
CA LYS A 303 0.75 24.58 19.27
C LYS A 303 0.43 25.34 17.99
N THR A 304 1.47 25.82 17.31
CA THR A 304 1.36 26.58 16.05
C THR A 304 1.60 25.69 14.82
N TYR A 305 0.77 25.84 13.80
CA TYR A 305 0.79 25.08 12.57
C TYR A 305 0.76 25.98 11.34
N LEU A 306 1.39 25.56 10.24
CA LEU A 306 1.39 26.30 8.98
C LEU A 306 0.03 26.18 8.22
N PHE A 307 -0.64 25.04 8.40
CA PHE A 307 -1.90 24.75 7.73
C PHE A 307 -2.87 24.01 8.66
N VAL A 308 -4.16 24.16 8.40
CA VAL A 308 -5.19 23.32 9.04
C VAL A 308 -4.97 21.86 8.69
N ASP A 309 -4.52 21.56 7.45
CA ASP A 309 -4.20 20.20 7.02
C ASP A 309 -3.03 19.58 7.82
N GLU A 310 -2.13 20.39 8.38
CA GLU A 310 -1.05 19.93 9.26
C GLU A 310 -1.63 19.38 10.58
N ILE A 311 -2.56 20.11 11.19
CA ILE A 311 -3.28 19.66 12.40
C ILE A 311 -3.95 18.30 12.13
N LEU A 312 -4.60 18.19 10.99
CA LEU A 312 -5.32 16.97 10.59
C LEU A 312 -4.38 15.82 10.28
N THR A 313 -3.21 16.12 9.73
CA THR A 313 -2.17 15.12 9.52
C THR A 313 -1.68 14.56 10.85
N HIS A 314 -1.43 15.41 11.84
CA HIS A 314 -1.08 14.96 13.19
C HIS A 314 -2.16 14.05 13.78
N ILE A 315 -3.43 14.45 13.72
CA ILE A 315 -4.56 13.65 14.22
C ILE A 315 -4.65 12.30 13.50
N SER A 316 -4.61 12.30 12.16
CA SER A 316 -4.76 11.09 11.35
C SER A 316 -3.60 10.10 11.55
N ILE A 317 -2.38 10.62 11.59
CA ILE A 317 -1.18 9.81 11.81
C ILE A 317 -1.17 9.26 13.23
N SER A 318 -1.54 10.06 14.25
CA SER A 318 -1.66 9.59 15.63
C SER A 318 -2.67 8.43 15.74
N GLU A 319 -3.82 8.54 15.06
CA GLU A 319 -4.83 7.46 15.06
C GLU A 319 -4.28 6.18 14.40
N VAL A 320 -3.63 6.29 13.24
CA VAL A 320 -3.11 5.13 12.49
C VAL A 320 -1.91 4.48 13.20
N PHE A 321 -1.01 5.29 13.77
CA PHE A 321 0.17 4.78 14.47
C PHE A 321 -0.08 4.48 15.96
N CYS A 322 -1.28 4.75 16.48
CA CYS A 322 -1.60 4.57 17.89
C CYS A 322 -0.58 5.25 18.82
N CYS A 323 -0.14 6.45 18.46
CA CYS A 323 0.83 7.22 19.24
C CYS A 323 0.55 8.72 19.11
N ASP A 324 0.99 9.53 20.10
CA ASP A 324 1.02 10.96 19.93
C ASP A 324 2.21 11.35 19.04
N THR A 325 1.93 11.99 17.90
CA THR A 325 2.95 12.43 16.96
C THR A 325 3.87 13.52 17.51
N HIS A 326 3.44 14.27 18.53
CA HIS A 326 4.23 15.29 19.19
C HIS A 326 5.16 14.74 20.28
N GLU A 327 4.74 13.65 20.94
CA GLU A 327 5.48 13.01 22.03
C GLU A 327 6.34 11.82 21.53
N ASN A 328 6.31 11.52 20.24
CA ASN A 328 7.08 10.41 19.66
C ASN A 328 8.58 10.79 19.66
N ASP A 329 9.36 10.14 20.52
CA ASP A 329 10.80 10.37 20.68
C ASP A 329 11.68 9.38 19.90
N ALA A 330 11.10 8.47 19.13
CA ALA A 330 11.85 7.59 18.23
C ALA A 330 12.13 8.32 16.91
N PRO A 331 13.38 8.65 16.58
CA PRO A 331 13.70 9.30 15.33
C PRO A 331 13.66 8.31 14.17
N TYR A 332 13.23 8.80 13.02
CA TYR A 332 13.25 8.11 11.73
C TYR A 332 14.28 8.78 10.83
N ASN A 333 15.40 8.12 10.56
CA ASN A 333 16.55 8.74 9.87
C ASN A 333 16.95 10.10 10.44
N GLY A 334 17.05 10.19 11.75
CA GLY A 334 17.48 11.41 12.44
C GLY A 334 16.40 12.48 12.67
N LEU A 335 15.17 12.30 12.19
CA LEU A 335 14.05 13.23 12.36
C LEU A 335 12.92 12.61 13.17
N PHE A 336 12.34 13.34 14.10
CA PHE A 336 11.12 12.93 14.78
C PHE A 336 9.91 13.04 13.86
N LEU A 337 8.84 12.32 14.18
CA LEU A 337 7.63 12.27 13.34
C LEU A 337 7.03 13.69 13.15
N ARG A 338 7.03 14.54 14.19
CA ARG A 338 6.61 15.94 14.11
C ARG A 338 7.48 16.77 13.16
N GLU A 339 8.79 16.50 13.08
CA GLU A 339 9.73 17.20 12.18
C GLU A 339 9.52 16.78 10.72
N TRP A 340 9.22 15.50 10.48
CA TRP A 340 8.83 15.01 9.17
C TRP A 340 7.56 15.70 8.67
N ILE A 341 6.51 15.78 9.50
CA ILE A 341 5.25 16.43 9.14
C ILE A 341 5.50 17.90 8.85
N ARG A 342 6.16 18.63 9.76
CA ARG A 342 6.49 20.05 9.60
C ARG A 342 7.34 20.31 8.35
N GLY A 343 8.33 19.49 8.05
CA GLY A 343 9.18 19.63 6.87
C GLY A 343 8.40 19.58 5.56
N TYR A 344 7.49 18.62 5.39
CA TYR A 344 6.64 18.55 4.18
C TYR A 344 5.68 19.73 4.09
N PHE A 345 5.10 20.20 5.22
CA PHE A 345 4.26 21.39 5.21
C PHE A 345 5.06 22.67 4.95
N ALA A 346 6.31 22.75 5.37
CA ALA A 346 7.21 23.85 5.02
C ALA A 346 7.50 23.87 3.51
N LEU A 347 7.78 22.71 2.87
CA LEU A 347 7.92 22.64 1.40
C LEU A 347 6.62 23.02 0.67
N LYS A 348 5.47 22.60 1.20
CA LYS A 348 4.16 23.00 0.64
C LYS A 348 3.97 24.51 0.74
N SER A 349 4.24 25.10 1.90
CA SER A 349 4.18 26.56 2.12
C SER A 349 5.12 27.30 1.18
N PHE A 350 6.34 26.81 1.03
CA PHE A 350 7.29 27.37 0.06
C PHE A 350 6.72 27.39 -1.35
N SER A 351 6.15 26.25 -1.77
CA SER A 351 5.55 26.11 -3.11
C SER A 351 4.32 27.02 -3.31
N GLU A 352 3.50 27.24 -2.27
CA GLU A 352 2.31 28.10 -2.37
C GLU A 352 2.68 29.59 -2.44
N ASN A 353 3.83 30.00 -1.90
CA ASN A 353 4.32 31.38 -1.96
C ASN A 353 4.96 31.74 -3.30
N HIS A 354 5.17 30.76 -4.19
CA HIS A 354 5.79 30.99 -5.50
C HIS A 354 4.84 30.63 -6.65
N SER A 355 5.07 31.26 -7.82
CA SER A 355 4.27 30.93 -9.01
C SER A 355 4.56 29.50 -9.49
N GLU A 356 3.59 28.87 -10.17
CA GLU A 356 3.75 27.53 -10.72
C GLU A 356 4.80 27.42 -11.84
N ASP A 357 5.22 28.55 -12.39
CA ASP A 357 6.26 28.61 -13.43
C ASP A 357 7.67 28.73 -12.86
N ASN A 358 7.81 29.24 -11.63
CA ASN A 358 9.09 29.29 -10.92
C ASN A 358 9.24 28.09 -10.00
N ASN A 359 10.00 27.10 -10.44
CA ASN A 359 10.22 25.84 -9.72
C ASN A 359 11.70 25.57 -9.42
N ILE A 360 12.61 26.50 -9.76
CA ILE A 360 14.05 26.36 -9.51
C ILE A 360 14.48 27.44 -8.52
N PHE A 361 15.10 26.99 -7.45
CA PHE A 361 15.52 27.81 -6.32
C PHE A 361 16.92 27.42 -5.88
N SER A 362 17.64 28.30 -5.21
CA SER A 362 18.89 27.94 -4.56
C SER A 362 18.62 27.03 -3.37
N TYR A 363 19.59 26.18 -3.05
CA TYR A 363 19.51 25.32 -1.86
C TYR A 363 19.31 26.16 -0.57
N ASP A 364 20.00 27.29 -0.46
CA ASP A 364 19.97 28.14 0.72
C ASP A 364 18.60 28.84 0.93
N GLU A 365 17.89 29.18 -0.16
CA GLU A 365 16.53 29.72 -0.06
C GLU A 365 15.56 28.68 0.56
N ILE A 366 15.63 27.42 0.09
CA ILE A 366 14.80 26.35 0.60
C ILE A 366 15.15 26.05 2.07
N LEU A 367 16.44 25.95 2.38
CA LEU A 367 16.95 25.71 3.72
C LEU A 367 16.47 26.79 4.69
N THR A 368 16.66 28.05 4.32
CA THR A 368 16.23 29.22 5.12
C THR A 368 14.73 29.18 5.40
N HIS A 369 13.92 28.86 4.39
CA HIS A 369 12.47 28.77 4.56
C HIS A 369 12.06 27.64 5.52
N ILE A 370 12.68 26.46 5.41
CA ILE A 370 12.38 25.34 6.31
C ILE A 370 12.79 25.65 7.75
N VAL A 371 13.93 26.30 7.95
CA VAL A 371 14.37 26.77 9.27
C VAL A 371 13.38 27.78 9.85
N ASN A 372 12.97 28.78 9.07
CA ASN A 372 11.97 29.76 9.47
C ASN A 372 10.59 29.14 9.75
N SER A 373 10.32 27.98 9.18
CA SER A 373 9.11 27.19 9.44
C SER A 373 9.18 26.35 10.73
N GLY A 374 10.31 26.37 11.47
CA GLY A 374 10.44 25.79 12.80
C GLY A 374 11.29 24.53 12.94
N LEU A 375 12.02 24.10 11.90
CA LEU A 375 13.07 23.09 12.03
C LEU A 375 14.39 23.75 12.44
N SER A 376 15.24 23.06 13.22
CA SER A 376 16.62 23.51 13.40
C SER A 376 17.40 23.39 12.09
N HIS A 377 18.48 24.15 11.93
CA HIS A 377 19.31 24.15 10.74
C HIS A 377 19.77 22.72 10.36
N GLU A 378 20.32 21.98 11.33
CA GLU A 378 20.74 20.58 11.17
C GLU A 378 19.58 19.69 10.67
N LYS A 379 18.40 19.80 11.28
CA LYS A 379 17.21 19.01 10.93
C LYS A 379 16.67 19.38 9.54
N ALA A 380 16.72 20.64 9.16
CA ALA A 380 16.35 21.11 7.84
C ALA A 380 17.27 20.56 6.76
N GLU A 381 18.59 20.52 6.98
CA GLU A 381 19.55 19.89 6.07
C GLU A 381 19.30 18.39 5.92
N ILE A 382 19.11 17.67 7.03
CA ILE A 382 18.76 16.24 6.99
C ILE A 382 17.48 16.04 6.18
N PHE A 383 16.44 16.85 6.42
CA PHE A 383 15.17 16.75 5.72
C PHE A 383 15.31 16.98 4.21
N ILE A 384 16.00 18.06 3.79
CA ILE A 384 16.24 18.36 2.37
C ILE A 384 17.01 17.24 1.70
N ASN A 385 18.05 16.71 2.35
CA ASN A 385 18.85 15.61 1.81
C ASN A 385 18.01 14.35 1.58
N ILE A 386 17.19 13.97 2.56
CA ILE A 386 16.33 12.79 2.45
C ILE A 386 15.18 12.99 1.44
N CYS A 387 14.68 14.23 1.26
CA CYS A 387 13.66 14.57 0.28
C CYS A 387 14.24 14.84 -1.12
N SER A 388 15.55 14.80 -1.31
CA SER A 388 16.20 14.86 -2.62
C SER A 388 16.12 13.51 -3.33
N PHE A 389 15.83 13.53 -4.63
CA PHE A 389 15.66 12.36 -5.45
C PHE A 389 16.99 11.60 -5.63
N ALA A 390 16.98 10.30 -5.34
CA ALA A 390 18.13 9.42 -5.33
C ALA A 390 17.80 8.04 -5.89
N GLN A 391 18.79 7.16 -6.01
CA GLN A 391 18.60 5.80 -6.50
C GLN A 391 17.57 5.00 -5.70
N ASN A 392 17.57 5.15 -4.39
CA ASN A 392 16.67 4.45 -3.47
C ASN A 392 15.32 5.16 -3.27
N SER A 393 15.07 6.30 -3.92
CA SER A 393 13.78 6.99 -3.87
C SER A 393 12.67 6.08 -4.37
N LYS A 394 11.57 6.02 -3.64
CA LYS A 394 10.38 5.26 -4.07
C LYS A 394 9.70 5.96 -5.25
N ASP A 395 9.35 7.22 -5.05
CA ASP A 395 8.72 8.08 -6.05
C ASP A 395 8.95 9.57 -5.72
N LEU A 396 8.44 10.45 -6.59
CA LEU A 396 8.55 11.89 -6.43
C LEU A 396 7.56 12.50 -5.42
N PHE A 397 6.63 11.73 -4.88
CA PHE A 397 5.85 12.18 -3.73
C PHE A 397 6.71 12.15 -2.46
N ASP A 398 7.46 11.07 -2.28
CA ASP A 398 8.37 10.89 -1.17
C ASP A 398 9.60 11.80 -1.26
N THR A 399 10.08 12.07 -2.49
CA THR A 399 11.30 12.86 -2.76
C THR A 399 11.06 13.92 -3.84
N PRO A 400 10.34 15.00 -3.50
CA PRO A 400 9.88 16.00 -4.46
C PRO A 400 10.97 17.02 -4.89
N LEU A 401 12.24 16.81 -4.54
CA LEU A 401 13.34 17.72 -4.84
C LEU A 401 14.32 17.08 -5.81
N LEU A 402 14.59 17.71 -6.95
CA LEU A 402 15.70 17.31 -7.85
C LEU A 402 16.88 18.26 -7.65
N ARG A 403 18.03 17.73 -7.28
CA ARG A 403 19.28 18.49 -7.24
C ARG A 403 19.73 18.76 -8.67
N LEU A 404 19.98 20.02 -8.98
CA LEU A 404 20.54 20.46 -10.26
C LEU A 404 21.99 20.87 -10.09
N ASN A 405 22.68 21.09 -11.21
CA ASN A 405 23.99 21.72 -11.21
C ASN A 405 23.92 23.12 -10.55
N GLU A 406 25.06 23.66 -10.14
CA GLU A 406 25.18 25.00 -9.58
C GLU A 406 24.42 25.24 -8.26
N ASN A 407 24.29 24.21 -7.44
CA ASN A 407 23.60 24.25 -6.15
C ASN A 407 22.12 24.68 -6.23
N ASN A 408 21.49 24.48 -7.37
CA ASN A 408 20.07 24.71 -7.57
C ASN A 408 19.24 23.45 -7.30
N VAL A 409 17.98 23.65 -6.97
CA VAL A 409 17.01 22.58 -6.68
C VAL A 409 15.73 22.86 -7.46
N TYR A 410 15.28 21.89 -8.25
CA TYR A 410 13.94 21.93 -8.84
C TYR A 410 12.94 21.31 -7.86
N ILE A 411 11.86 22.01 -7.60
CA ILE A 411 10.77 21.58 -6.72
C ILE A 411 9.56 21.21 -7.57
N PHE A 412 9.00 20.03 -7.37
CA PHE A 412 7.73 19.64 -7.98
C PHE A 412 6.55 20.36 -7.26
N SER A 413 6.49 21.69 -7.38
CA SER A 413 5.51 22.54 -6.68
C SER A 413 4.06 22.13 -6.96
N TYR A 414 3.75 21.74 -8.20
CA TYR A 414 2.43 21.27 -8.58
C TYR A 414 2.01 19.98 -7.87
N LEU A 415 2.97 19.12 -7.48
CA LEU A 415 2.70 17.94 -6.66
C LEU A 415 2.47 18.34 -5.21
N LEU A 416 3.37 19.14 -4.63
CA LEU A 416 3.32 19.55 -3.21
C LEU A 416 2.03 20.28 -2.86
N LYS A 417 1.46 21.05 -3.79
CA LYS A 417 0.17 21.74 -3.61
C LYS A 417 -1.03 20.79 -3.53
N GLN A 418 -0.96 19.61 -4.13
CA GLN A 418 -2.08 18.67 -4.28
C GLN A 418 -1.96 17.40 -3.42
N ILE A 419 -0.76 17.08 -2.97
CA ILE A 419 -0.46 15.81 -2.27
C ILE A 419 -1.10 15.77 -0.89
N ASN A 420 -1.56 14.59 -0.52
CA ASN A 420 -1.94 14.30 0.86
C ASN A 420 -0.69 13.93 1.67
N ILE A 421 -0.21 14.87 2.47
CA ILE A 421 1.02 14.71 3.27
C ILE A 421 0.89 13.54 4.25
N SER A 422 -0.31 13.24 4.78
CA SER A 422 -0.50 12.07 5.63
C SER A 422 -0.15 10.76 4.90
N GLN A 423 -0.47 10.63 3.61
CA GLN A 423 -0.11 9.45 2.82
C GLN A 423 1.39 9.38 2.54
N VAL A 424 2.03 10.52 2.29
CA VAL A 424 3.49 10.59 2.12
C VAL A 424 4.20 10.15 3.38
N ILE A 425 3.80 10.67 4.54
CA ILE A 425 4.35 10.25 5.84
C ILE A 425 4.18 8.74 6.03
N MET A 426 3.00 8.18 5.73
CA MET A 426 2.78 6.73 5.80
C MET A 426 3.71 5.93 4.88
N SER A 427 3.89 6.41 3.64
CA SER A 427 4.81 5.81 2.68
C SER A 427 6.24 5.80 3.20
N ARG A 428 6.72 6.96 3.65
CA ARG A 428 8.07 7.15 4.21
C ARG A 428 8.31 6.26 5.42
N MET A 429 7.39 6.28 6.41
CA MET A 429 7.55 5.49 7.65
C MET A 429 7.59 3.97 7.38
N SER A 430 7.08 3.50 6.26
CA SER A 430 7.17 2.09 5.84
C SER A 430 8.54 1.70 5.27
N SER A 431 9.34 2.67 4.86
CA SER A 431 10.64 2.47 4.20
C SER A 431 11.84 2.89 5.05
N LEU A 432 11.63 3.66 6.13
CA LEU A 432 12.70 4.17 6.98
C LEU A 432 13.10 3.16 8.07
N GLU A 433 14.38 3.10 8.36
CA GLU A 433 14.91 2.32 9.47
C GLU A 433 14.51 2.95 10.81
N THR A 434 14.04 2.12 11.72
CA THR A 434 13.63 2.54 13.05
C THR A 434 13.96 1.46 14.08
N ASP A 435 14.20 1.89 15.32
CA ASP A 435 14.30 0.97 16.46
C ASP A 435 12.93 0.32 16.71
N ASN A 436 12.81 -0.94 16.30
CA ASN A 436 11.57 -1.72 16.38
C ASN A 436 11.20 -2.08 17.84
N SER A 437 12.17 -2.15 18.75
CA SER A 437 11.93 -2.55 20.14
C SER A 437 11.04 -1.54 20.90
N LYS A 438 11.33 -0.25 20.77
CA LYS A 438 10.53 0.82 21.39
C LYS A 438 9.11 0.91 20.85
N LYS A 439 8.91 0.56 19.57
CA LYS A 439 7.58 0.57 18.93
C LYS A 439 6.69 -0.58 19.42
N GLY A 440 7.26 -1.74 19.72
CA GLY A 440 6.53 -2.90 20.26
C GLY A 440 5.90 -2.56 21.59
N LEU A 441 6.71 -2.14 22.56
CA LEU A 441 6.28 -1.78 23.92
C LEU A 441 5.19 -0.69 23.94
N ALA A 442 5.29 0.32 23.07
CA ALA A 442 4.27 1.37 22.97
C ALA A 442 2.92 0.80 22.50
N PHE A 443 2.92 -0.13 21.57
CA PHE A 443 1.69 -0.76 21.08
C PHE A 443 1.06 -1.68 22.12
N GLU A 444 1.84 -2.46 22.85
CA GLU A 444 1.37 -3.29 23.96
C GLU A 444 0.69 -2.44 25.05
N LYS A 445 1.32 -1.32 25.46
CA LYS A 445 0.72 -0.36 26.40
C LYS A 445 -0.63 0.15 25.89
N THR A 446 -0.69 0.57 24.63
CA THR A 446 -1.94 1.06 24.00
C THR A 446 -3.01 -0.04 23.95
N THR A 447 -2.61 -1.31 23.75
CA THR A 447 -3.51 -2.46 23.78
C THR A 447 -4.13 -2.67 25.15
N HIS A 448 -3.35 -2.62 26.22
CA HIS A 448 -3.87 -2.71 27.59
C HIS A 448 -4.79 -1.55 27.94
N GLU A 449 -4.47 -0.33 27.54
CA GLU A 449 -5.33 0.85 27.73
C GLU A 449 -6.68 0.69 27.00
N MET A 450 -6.67 0.18 25.77
CA MET A 450 -7.88 -0.12 25.00
C MET A 450 -8.78 -1.14 25.72
N LEU A 451 -8.21 -2.23 26.22
CA LEU A 451 -8.94 -3.27 26.96
C LEU A 451 -9.49 -2.73 28.27
N ARG A 452 -8.68 -2.00 29.04
CA ARG A 452 -9.10 -1.35 30.31
C ARG A 452 -10.25 -0.36 30.10
N ASN A 453 -10.20 0.44 29.02
CA ASN A 453 -11.28 1.37 28.67
C ASN A 453 -12.60 0.66 28.30
N ALA A 454 -12.53 -0.60 27.92
CA ALA A 454 -13.69 -1.47 27.69
C ALA A 454 -14.12 -2.25 28.95
N GLY A 455 -13.49 -2.04 30.09
CA GLY A 455 -13.75 -2.75 31.34
C GLY A 455 -13.16 -4.17 31.37
N ILE A 456 -12.18 -4.48 30.52
CA ILE A 456 -11.52 -5.77 30.43
C ILE A 456 -10.15 -5.66 31.09
N ASP A 457 -9.95 -6.44 32.18
CA ASP A 457 -8.63 -6.55 32.82
C ASP A 457 -7.74 -7.49 32.02
N SER A 458 -6.52 -7.02 31.69
CA SER A 458 -5.55 -7.77 30.90
C SER A 458 -4.17 -7.74 31.54
N LYS A 459 -3.43 -8.83 31.40
CA LYS A 459 -2.11 -8.99 32.04
C LYS A 459 -1.04 -9.33 31.02
N THR A 460 0.14 -8.76 31.23
CA THR A 460 1.40 -9.17 30.61
C THR A 460 2.16 -10.00 31.63
N PHE A 461 2.72 -11.10 31.23
CA PHE A 461 3.57 -11.93 32.07
C PHE A 461 4.51 -12.79 31.25
N GLN A 462 5.57 -13.25 31.90
CA GLN A 462 6.52 -14.20 31.34
C GLN A 462 6.84 -15.28 32.34
N PHE A 463 7.15 -16.47 31.88
CA PHE A 463 7.67 -17.53 32.69
C PHE A 463 8.69 -18.37 31.93
N LYS A 464 9.55 -19.05 32.67
CA LYS A 464 10.57 -19.95 32.15
C LYS A 464 10.36 -21.34 32.69
N ARG A 465 10.31 -22.32 31.82
CA ARG A 465 10.37 -23.75 32.09
C ARG A 465 11.45 -24.36 31.21
N ASP A 466 11.11 -25.19 30.24
CA ASP A 466 12.04 -25.72 29.25
C ASP A 466 12.49 -24.60 28.29
N GLU A 467 11.58 -23.67 27.99
CA GLU A 467 11.80 -22.46 27.19
C GLU A 467 11.30 -21.21 27.95
N GLN A 468 11.60 -20.05 27.42
CA GLN A 468 11.04 -18.77 27.86
C GLN A 468 9.77 -18.49 27.07
N TYR A 469 8.69 -18.17 27.79
CA TYR A 469 7.40 -17.79 27.24
C TYR A 469 7.05 -16.38 27.72
N GLU A 470 6.70 -15.50 26.78
CA GLU A 470 6.31 -14.12 27.03
C GLU A 470 4.96 -13.85 26.39
N TYR A 471 4.05 -13.24 27.14
CA TYR A 471 2.68 -12.95 26.73
C TYR A 471 2.46 -11.44 26.76
N ASP A 472 2.19 -10.86 25.61
CA ASP A 472 1.98 -9.40 25.46
C ASP A 472 0.69 -8.96 26.14
N ALA A 473 -0.43 -9.64 25.87
CA ALA A 473 -1.68 -9.41 26.57
C ALA A 473 -2.55 -10.66 26.65
N VAL A 474 -2.92 -11.03 27.88
CA VAL A 474 -3.86 -12.11 28.15
C VAL A 474 -5.02 -11.56 28.97
N PHE A 475 -6.25 -11.93 28.62
CA PHE A 475 -7.43 -11.56 29.38
C PHE A 475 -8.50 -12.66 29.35
N ILE A 476 -9.37 -12.61 30.33
CA ILE A 476 -10.50 -13.52 30.46
C ILE A 476 -11.80 -12.76 30.18
N LEU A 477 -12.64 -13.35 29.36
CA LEU A 477 -13.98 -12.84 29.11
C LEU A 477 -14.97 -14.02 29.10
N ASN A 478 -15.90 -14.05 30.07
CA ASN A 478 -16.79 -15.19 30.36
C ASN A 478 -15.98 -16.48 30.54
N ASN A 479 -16.23 -17.51 29.73
CA ASN A 479 -15.58 -18.82 29.78
C ASN A 479 -14.42 -18.96 28.74
N LYS A 480 -13.77 -17.86 28.35
CA LYS A 480 -12.69 -17.89 27.35
C LYS A 480 -11.50 -17.08 27.82
N ILE A 481 -10.30 -17.63 27.56
CA ILE A 481 -9.01 -16.95 27.72
C ILE A 481 -8.54 -16.49 26.34
N PHE A 482 -8.31 -15.21 26.15
CA PHE A 482 -7.79 -14.64 24.94
C PHE A 482 -6.31 -14.31 25.09
N ILE A 483 -5.49 -14.77 24.16
CA ILE A 483 -4.07 -14.45 24.06
C ILE A 483 -3.91 -13.51 22.86
N LEU A 484 -3.44 -12.28 23.08
CA LEU A 484 -3.09 -11.34 22.03
C LEU A 484 -1.56 -11.27 21.90
N GLU A 485 -1.06 -11.70 20.77
CA GLU A 485 0.33 -11.50 20.35
C GLU A 485 0.41 -10.23 19.51
N CYS A 486 0.97 -9.18 20.06
CA CYS A 486 1.02 -7.85 19.47
C CYS A 486 2.06 -7.76 18.36
N LYS A 487 1.65 -7.31 17.17
CA LYS A 487 2.54 -7.17 16.01
C LYS A 487 2.48 -5.75 15.45
N ASN A 488 3.65 -5.13 15.35
CA ASN A 488 3.80 -3.77 14.86
C ASN A 488 4.48 -3.75 13.47
N ARG A 489 3.77 -4.22 12.44
CA ARG A 489 4.29 -4.26 11.07
C ARG A 489 3.61 -3.27 10.15
N SER A 490 4.37 -2.79 9.15
CA SER A 490 3.85 -1.97 8.05
C SER A 490 3.03 -2.80 7.07
N LEU A 491 2.12 -2.18 6.33
CA LEU A 491 1.41 -2.80 5.21
C LEU A 491 2.33 -2.97 4.01
N CYS A 492 1.98 -3.93 3.15
CA CYS A 492 2.77 -4.25 1.96
C CYS A 492 2.53 -3.29 0.80
N TRP A 493 1.37 -2.62 0.74
CA TRP A 493 0.99 -1.72 -0.35
C TRP A 493 1.07 -2.39 -1.72
N SER A 494 0.65 -3.65 -1.78
CA SER A 494 0.70 -4.49 -2.98
C SER A 494 2.10 -4.76 -3.54
N ASP A 495 3.17 -4.41 -2.84
CA ASP A 495 4.54 -4.76 -3.23
C ASP A 495 4.74 -6.28 -3.14
N PRO A 496 5.09 -6.99 -4.22
CA PRO A 496 5.16 -8.45 -4.23
C PRO A 496 6.22 -9.02 -3.29
N ILE A 497 7.35 -8.34 -3.09
CA ILE A 497 8.41 -8.79 -2.18
C ILE A 497 7.93 -8.68 -0.73
N LYS A 498 7.30 -7.55 -0.38
CA LYS A 498 6.74 -7.35 0.96
C LYS A 498 5.62 -8.33 1.25
N LEU A 499 4.74 -8.61 0.27
CA LEU A 499 3.66 -9.60 0.38
C LEU A 499 4.19 -11.01 0.66
N HIS A 500 5.22 -11.42 -0.07
CA HIS A 500 5.86 -12.73 0.14
C HIS A 500 6.47 -12.84 1.55
N ARG A 501 7.19 -11.79 1.99
CA ARG A 501 7.74 -11.72 3.36
C ARG A 501 6.64 -11.68 4.42
N GLN A 502 5.53 -11.04 4.15
CA GLN A 502 4.38 -11.00 5.05
C GLN A 502 3.75 -12.38 5.22
N GLY A 503 3.72 -13.22 4.17
CA GLY A 503 3.27 -14.60 4.24
C GLY A 503 4.06 -15.40 5.27
N LYS A 504 5.39 -15.41 5.12
CA LYS A 504 6.28 -16.08 6.06
C LYS A 504 6.15 -15.55 7.49
N PHE A 505 6.02 -14.25 7.63
CA PHE A 505 5.83 -13.65 8.95
C PHE A 505 4.51 -14.10 9.61
N ILE A 506 3.42 -14.22 8.85
CA ILE A 506 2.14 -14.71 9.40
C ILE A 506 2.29 -16.17 9.84
N GLU A 507 2.97 -17.01 9.07
CA GLU A 507 3.27 -18.40 9.43
C GLU A 507 4.07 -18.48 10.74
N ASP A 508 5.14 -17.71 10.86
CA ASP A 508 5.97 -17.62 12.07
C ASP A 508 5.15 -17.13 13.30
N ALA A 509 4.30 -16.12 13.09
CA ALA A 509 3.47 -15.57 14.15
C ALA A 509 2.37 -16.57 14.59
N ILE A 510 1.80 -17.35 13.67
CA ILE A 510 0.88 -18.45 13.99
C ILE A 510 1.59 -19.49 14.84
N TYR A 511 2.76 -19.95 14.42
CA TYR A 511 3.56 -20.90 15.20
C TYR A 511 3.85 -20.36 16.61
N GLN A 512 4.28 -19.09 16.71
CA GLN A 512 4.57 -18.46 18.00
C GLN A 512 3.36 -18.46 18.93
N VAL A 513 2.20 -17.97 18.48
CA VAL A 513 1.01 -17.87 19.36
C VAL A 513 0.41 -19.22 19.70
N LEU A 514 0.51 -20.24 18.82
CA LEU A 514 0.13 -21.61 19.12
C LEU A 514 1.06 -22.24 20.17
N ARG A 515 2.37 -21.98 20.09
CA ARG A 515 3.34 -22.38 21.11
C ARG A 515 2.97 -21.78 22.48
N LEU A 516 2.60 -20.51 22.54
CA LEU A 516 2.14 -19.84 23.75
C LEU A 516 0.84 -20.47 24.28
N LYS A 517 -0.13 -20.77 23.41
CA LYS A 517 -1.36 -21.49 23.78
C LYS A 517 -1.05 -22.85 24.40
N ASN A 518 -0.19 -23.64 23.75
CA ASN A 518 0.18 -24.98 24.22
C ASN A 518 0.94 -24.93 25.56
N ALA A 519 1.79 -23.93 25.76
CA ALA A 519 2.50 -23.73 27.02
C ALA A 519 1.53 -23.49 28.21
N LEU A 520 0.45 -22.71 28.01
CA LEU A 520 -0.56 -22.52 29.05
C LEU A 520 -1.33 -23.84 29.38
N VAL A 521 -1.58 -24.66 28.36
CA VAL A 521 -2.22 -25.96 28.56
C VAL A 521 -1.30 -26.93 29.36
N GLN A 522 0.00 -26.91 29.06
CA GLN A 522 1.00 -27.72 29.73
C GLN A 522 1.32 -27.23 31.15
N HIS A 523 1.18 -25.92 31.40
CA HIS A 523 1.50 -25.26 32.66
C HIS A 523 0.27 -24.52 33.24
N PRO A 524 -0.80 -25.21 33.63
CA PRO A 524 -2.08 -24.63 34.08
C PRO A 524 -1.94 -23.76 35.32
N GLU A 525 -0.91 -24.03 36.17
CA GLU A 525 -0.58 -23.23 37.35
C GLU A 525 -0.35 -21.76 37.03
N VAL A 526 0.22 -21.43 35.86
CA VAL A 526 0.50 -20.04 35.43
C VAL A 526 -0.80 -19.22 35.34
N ILE A 527 -1.86 -19.78 34.75
CA ILE A 527 -3.16 -19.11 34.70
C ILE A 527 -3.78 -18.97 36.08
N ARG A 528 -3.61 -19.97 36.94
CA ARG A 528 -4.09 -19.89 38.34
C ARG A 528 -3.35 -18.81 39.12
N GLU A 529 -2.05 -18.65 38.95
CA GLU A 529 -1.24 -17.62 39.61
C GLU A 529 -1.67 -16.21 39.17
N HIS A 530 -1.90 -16.03 37.90
CA HIS A 530 -2.20 -14.70 37.36
C HIS A 530 -3.69 -14.32 37.45
N PHE A 531 -4.61 -15.26 37.25
CA PHE A 531 -6.04 -14.95 37.12
C PHE A 531 -6.92 -15.64 38.20
N ASN A 532 -6.34 -16.48 39.03
CA ASN A 532 -7.06 -17.23 40.08
C ASN A 532 -8.21 -18.09 39.53
N VAL A 533 -8.02 -18.74 38.38
CA VAL A 533 -9.00 -19.63 37.72
C VAL A 533 -8.34 -20.93 37.27
N ASN A 534 -9.15 -21.99 37.07
CA ASN A 534 -8.68 -23.24 36.48
C ASN A 534 -8.83 -23.20 34.98
N ILE A 535 -7.74 -23.44 34.27
CA ILE A 535 -7.69 -23.36 32.79
C ILE A 535 -8.63 -24.35 32.09
N GLU A 536 -8.90 -25.50 32.72
CA GLU A 536 -9.78 -26.57 32.22
C GLU A 536 -11.22 -26.09 31.98
N ASP A 537 -11.66 -25.05 32.69
CA ASP A 537 -12.99 -24.45 32.56
C ASP A 537 -13.09 -23.47 31.39
N TYR A 538 -11.98 -23.24 30.65
CA TYR A 538 -11.87 -22.19 29.66
C TYR A 538 -11.39 -22.68 28.30
N GLU A 539 -11.93 -22.12 27.25
CA GLU A 539 -11.41 -22.26 25.89
C GLU A 539 -10.36 -21.16 25.62
N ILE A 540 -9.17 -21.55 25.15
CA ILE A 540 -8.08 -20.61 24.84
C ILE A 540 -8.17 -20.20 23.39
N ILE A 541 -8.28 -18.88 23.14
CA ILE A 541 -8.41 -18.24 21.83
C ILE A 541 -7.13 -17.47 21.49
N PRO A 542 -6.27 -18.00 20.60
CA PRO A 542 -5.06 -17.33 20.18
C PRO A 542 -5.36 -16.28 19.10
N ILE A 543 -4.75 -15.07 19.22
CA ILE A 543 -4.97 -13.94 18.32
C ILE A 543 -3.63 -13.29 17.99
N ILE A 544 -3.33 -13.12 16.71
CA ILE A 544 -2.32 -12.18 16.22
C ILE A 544 -2.97 -10.81 16.14
N PHE A 545 -2.45 -9.85 16.90
CA PHE A 545 -3.02 -8.52 17.03
C PHE A 545 -2.13 -7.46 16.39
N ASN A 546 -2.58 -6.91 15.25
CA ASN A 546 -1.82 -5.98 14.46
C ASN A 546 -2.13 -4.52 14.84
N ARG A 547 -1.10 -3.68 14.89
CA ARG A 547 -1.28 -2.23 15.00
C ARG A 547 -1.92 -1.66 13.73
N MET A 548 -1.37 -1.99 12.58
CA MET A 548 -1.92 -1.58 11.27
C MET A 548 -3.22 -2.33 10.97
N PRO A 549 -4.15 -1.74 10.18
CA PRO A 549 -5.50 -2.27 9.99
C PRO A 549 -5.56 -3.54 9.11
N PHE A 550 -4.69 -4.50 9.39
CA PHE A 550 -4.65 -5.81 8.73
C PHE A 550 -5.38 -6.86 9.60
N SER A 551 -6.54 -7.28 9.14
CA SER A 551 -7.37 -8.34 9.74
C SER A 551 -7.70 -9.41 8.72
N TRP A 552 -8.05 -10.60 9.21
CA TRP A 552 -8.44 -11.76 8.43
C TRP A 552 -9.87 -12.18 8.75
N GLU A 553 -10.59 -12.80 7.80
CA GLU A 553 -11.94 -13.36 8.05
C GLU A 553 -11.83 -14.79 8.53
N GLY A 554 -12.24 -15.04 9.75
CA GLY A 554 -12.15 -16.35 10.40
C GLY A 554 -10.75 -16.69 10.90
N PRO A 555 -10.55 -17.90 11.46
CA PRO A 555 -9.26 -18.36 11.89
C PRO A 555 -8.42 -18.88 10.71
N LEU A 556 -7.12 -18.67 10.78
CA LEU A 556 -6.10 -19.26 9.92
C LEU A 556 -5.30 -20.23 10.80
N ASP A 557 -5.33 -21.51 10.49
CA ASP A 557 -4.70 -22.59 11.31
C ASP A 557 -5.04 -22.52 12.81
N GLY A 558 -6.28 -22.18 13.12
CA GLY A 558 -6.77 -22.09 14.49
C GLY A 558 -6.46 -20.77 15.21
N VAL A 559 -5.80 -19.81 14.54
CA VAL A 559 -5.42 -18.50 15.07
C VAL A 559 -6.23 -17.39 14.39
N TYR A 560 -6.79 -16.47 15.17
CA TYR A 560 -7.45 -15.29 14.63
C TYR A 560 -6.44 -14.18 14.36
N ILE A 561 -6.68 -13.39 13.31
CA ILE A 561 -5.87 -12.21 12.99
C ILE A 561 -6.77 -10.97 13.03
N SER A 562 -6.49 -10.07 13.94
CA SER A 562 -7.25 -8.83 14.13
C SER A 562 -6.34 -7.62 14.19
N ASP A 563 -6.92 -6.43 14.17
CA ASP A 563 -6.16 -5.18 14.24
C ASP A 563 -6.76 -4.20 15.25
N TYR A 564 -5.92 -3.25 15.68
CA TYR A 564 -6.28 -2.26 16.68
C TYR A 564 -7.50 -1.42 16.26
N SER A 565 -7.55 -0.92 15.02
CA SER A 565 -8.65 -0.06 14.57
C SER A 565 -9.99 -0.80 14.51
N SER A 566 -9.95 -2.11 14.23
CA SER A 566 -11.11 -2.99 14.23
C SER A 566 -11.62 -3.27 15.64
N LEU A 567 -10.71 -3.74 16.51
CA LEU A 567 -11.05 -4.18 17.86
C LEU A 567 -11.40 -3.01 18.78
N SER A 568 -10.64 -1.91 18.73
CA SER A 568 -10.91 -0.72 19.55
C SER A 568 -12.29 -0.12 19.25
N ARG A 569 -12.67 -0.04 17.96
CA ARG A 569 -14.00 0.42 17.56
C ARG A 569 -15.11 -0.53 18.02
N PHE A 570 -14.86 -1.84 17.93
CA PHE A 570 -15.80 -2.86 18.39
C PHE A 570 -16.03 -2.76 19.90
N LEU A 571 -14.97 -2.66 20.70
CA LEU A 571 -15.05 -2.57 22.16
C LEU A 571 -15.63 -1.25 22.66
N LYS A 572 -15.34 -0.14 21.99
CA LYS A 572 -15.76 1.21 22.39
C LYS A 572 -17.27 1.42 22.37
N SER A 573 -18.03 0.77 21.49
CA SER A 573 -19.47 0.99 21.36
C SER A 573 -20.19 -0.16 20.67
N SER A 574 -21.33 -0.55 21.25
CA SER A 574 -22.26 -1.50 20.61
C SER A 574 -22.86 -0.95 19.29
N HIS A 575 -22.78 0.36 19.05
CA HIS A 575 -23.36 1.01 17.88
C HIS A 575 -22.30 1.69 17.02
N ILE A 576 -22.35 1.46 15.73
CA ILE A 576 -21.61 2.24 14.74
C ILE A 576 -22.54 3.27 14.13
N ASN A 577 -22.10 4.53 14.16
CA ASN A 577 -22.80 5.63 13.51
C ASN A 577 -22.09 5.95 12.20
N LYS A 578 -22.78 5.88 11.07
CA LYS A 578 -22.31 6.47 9.82
C LYS A 578 -22.94 7.85 9.67
N ILE A 579 -22.10 8.85 9.51
CA ILE A 579 -22.50 10.21 9.27
C ILE A 579 -22.31 10.48 7.80
N THR A 580 -23.38 10.95 7.15
CA THR A 580 -23.34 11.41 5.77
C THR A 580 -23.84 12.84 5.74
N THR A 581 -23.04 13.75 5.21
CA THR A 581 -23.44 15.11 4.89
C THR A 581 -23.90 15.17 3.43
N LYS A 582 -25.12 15.63 3.20
CA LYS A 582 -25.63 15.91 1.87
C LYS A 582 -26.35 17.24 1.94
N SER A 583 -25.82 18.26 1.24
CA SER A 583 -26.41 19.60 1.20
C SER A 583 -26.73 20.14 2.60
N ASP A 584 -25.73 20.18 3.48
CA ASP A 584 -25.82 20.67 4.87
C ASP A 584 -26.75 19.88 5.81
N VAL A 585 -27.33 18.80 5.35
CA VAL A 585 -28.12 17.90 6.18
C VAL A 585 -27.28 16.72 6.64
N VAL A 586 -27.05 16.63 7.95
CA VAL A 586 -26.37 15.51 8.59
C VAL A 586 -27.36 14.38 8.82
N THR A 587 -27.16 13.25 8.14
CA THR A 587 -27.93 12.03 8.41
C THR A 587 -27.08 11.03 9.18
N LYS A 588 -27.65 10.45 10.23
CA LYS A 588 -27.00 9.49 11.13
C LYS A 588 -27.61 8.11 10.97
N THR A 589 -26.83 7.14 10.54
CA THR A 589 -27.25 5.73 10.45
C THR A 589 -26.55 4.93 11.55
N ARG A 590 -27.30 4.04 12.20
CA ARG A 590 -26.81 3.20 13.30
C ARG A 590 -26.76 1.73 12.87
N TYR A 591 -25.65 1.08 13.13
CA TYR A 591 -25.48 -0.37 13.05
C TYR A 591 -25.15 -0.92 14.44
N LYS A 592 -25.85 -1.96 14.90
CA LYS A 592 -25.60 -2.58 16.21
C LYS A 592 -24.66 -3.77 16.05
N GLN A 593 -23.50 -3.74 16.73
CA GLN A 593 -22.49 -4.78 16.67
C GLN A 593 -22.76 -5.93 17.66
N TRP A 594 -23.21 -5.60 18.84
CA TRP A 594 -23.58 -6.55 19.90
C TRP A 594 -24.76 -6.01 20.72
N LYS A 595 -25.45 -6.89 21.46
CA LYS A 595 -26.79 -6.58 22.00
C LYS A 595 -26.81 -6.15 23.47
N GLY A 596 -25.90 -6.62 24.29
CA GLY A 596 -25.84 -6.36 25.73
C GLY A 596 -25.46 -4.93 26.12
N GLU A 597 -25.27 -4.70 27.40
CA GLU A 597 -24.67 -3.48 27.94
C GLU A 597 -23.15 -3.58 27.93
N VAL A 598 -22.63 -4.80 28.07
CA VAL A 598 -21.21 -5.14 27.98
C VAL A 598 -20.96 -6.19 26.89
N VAL A 599 -19.77 -6.19 26.35
CA VAL A 599 -19.32 -7.18 25.38
C VAL A 599 -19.20 -8.55 26.02
N THR A 600 -19.65 -9.60 25.31
CA THR A 600 -19.45 -11.00 25.72
C THR A 600 -18.35 -11.67 24.89
N ALA A 601 -17.82 -12.80 25.37
CA ALA A 601 -16.87 -13.61 24.62
C ALA A 601 -17.40 -14.07 23.27
N GLU A 602 -18.70 -14.39 23.20
CA GLU A 602 -19.35 -14.79 21.95
C GLU A 602 -19.46 -13.62 20.95
N ASP A 603 -19.76 -12.41 21.45
CA ASP A 603 -19.77 -11.21 20.62
C ASP A 603 -18.37 -10.93 20.01
N LEU A 604 -17.33 -11.09 20.84
CA LEU A 604 -15.94 -10.92 20.39
C LEU A 604 -15.55 -12.00 19.37
N LEU A 605 -15.88 -13.27 19.62
CA LEU A 605 -15.64 -14.34 18.66
C LEU A 605 -16.37 -14.11 17.32
N ASN A 606 -17.62 -13.66 17.36
CA ASN A 606 -18.36 -13.33 16.15
C ASN A 606 -17.73 -12.17 15.39
N HIS A 607 -17.16 -11.18 16.10
CA HIS A 607 -16.39 -10.12 15.49
C HIS A 607 -15.09 -10.64 14.83
N LEU A 608 -14.33 -11.52 15.53
CA LEU A 608 -13.11 -12.12 14.99
C LEU A 608 -13.38 -13.04 13.80
N LYS A 609 -14.48 -13.80 13.80
CA LYS A 609 -14.90 -14.65 12.68
C LYS A 609 -15.29 -13.84 11.45
N SER A 610 -15.88 -12.66 11.62
CA SER A 610 -16.38 -11.83 10.52
C SER A 610 -16.32 -10.34 10.87
N PRO A 611 -15.10 -9.75 10.84
CA PRO A 611 -14.89 -8.35 11.17
C PRO A 611 -15.77 -7.44 10.29
N LEU A 612 -16.47 -6.50 10.91
CA LEU A 612 -17.42 -5.65 10.23
C LEU A 612 -16.78 -4.86 9.08
N GLN A 613 -15.54 -4.45 9.24
CA GLN A 613 -14.77 -3.67 8.29
C GLN A 613 -14.46 -4.43 6.99
N LEU A 614 -14.45 -5.76 7.03
CA LEU A 614 -14.20 -6.62 5.86
C LEU A 614 -15.48 -6.90 5.06
N LYS A 615 -16.64 -6.87 5.70
CA LYS A 615 -17.94 -7.21 5.07
C LYS A 615 -18.26 -6.45 3.78
N PRO A 616 -18.00 -5.13 3.66
CA PRO A 616 -18.24 -4.41 2.43
C PRO A 616 -17.39 -4.88 1.23
N PHE A 617 -16.23 -5.46 1.49
CA PHE A 617 -15.30 -5.95 0.47
C PHE A 617 -15.65 -7.35 -0.07
N LYS A 618 -16.59 -8.05 0.56
CA LYS A 618 -16.95 -9.42 0.16
C LYS A 618 -17.42 -9.50 -1.28
N ASN A 619 -16.77 -10.36 -2.09
CA ASN A 619 -17.05 -10.56 -3.52
C ASN A 619 -16.93 -9.27 -4.35
N THR A 620 -16.06 -8.36 -3.98
CA THR A 620 -15.83 -7.11 -4.73
C THR A 620 -14.57 -7.13 -5.57
N ARG A 621 -13.67 -8.09 -5.35
CA ARG A 621 -12.43 -8.22 -6.12
C ARG A 621 -12.74 -8.69 -7.54
N VAL A 622 -12.17 -8.00 -8.54
CA VAL A 622 -12.32 -8.29 -9.96
C VAL A 622 -10.94 -8.26 -10.59
N GLY A 623 -10.60 -9.29 -11.36
CA GLY A 623 -9.39 -9.31 -12.18
C GLY A 623 -9.69 -8.68 -13.55
N ASN A 624 -8.88 -7.72 -13.95
CA ASN A 624 -8.92 -7.10 -15.28
C ASN A 624 -7.64 -7.44 -16.02
N GLY A 625 -7.78 -8.02 -17.23
CA GLY A 625 -6.64 -8.28 -18.11
C GLY A 625 -6.27 -7.03 -18.90
N TYR A 626 -5.00 -6.68 -18.91
CA TYR A 626 -4.45 -5.58 -19.69
C TYR A 626 -3.36 -6.08 -20.62
N TRP A 627 -3.29 -5.50 -21.83
CA TRP A 627 -2.21 -5.73 -22.77
C TRP A 627 -1.19 -4.59 -22.69
N TRP A 628 0.08 -4.96 -22.69
CA TRP A 628 1.20 -4.04 -22.69
C TRP A 628 2.13 -4.31 -23.85
N VAL A 629 2.77 -3.26 -24.34
CA VAL A 629 3.68 -3.32 -25.48
C VAL A 629 5.07 -3.71 -25.00
N GLY A 630 5.66 -4.75 -25.58
CA GLY A 630 7.09 -5.05 -25.45
C GLY A 630 7.90 -4.28 -26.49
N ASN A 631 7.46 -4.36 -27.77
CA ASN A 631 7.92 -3.56 -28.90
C ASN A 631 6.85 -3.66 -30.02
N ASN A 632 7.19 -3.28 -31.27
CA ASN A 632 6.26 -3.34 -32.41
C ASN A 632 5.75 -4.78 -32.73
N GLU A 633 6.48 -5.80 -32.31
CA GLU A 633 6.17 -7.20 -32.62
C GLU A 633 5.80 -8.07 -31.39
N LYS A 634 6.05 -7.55 -30.19
CA LYS A 634 5.86 -8.29 -28.93
C LYS A 634 4.92 -7.56 -28.00
N ALA A 635 3.97 -8.31 -27.43
CA ALA A 635 3.06 -7.81 -26.39
C ALA A 635 2.95 -8.82 -25.24
N PHE A 636 2.55 -8.36 -24.07
CA PHE A 636 2.31 -9.24 -22.93
C PHE A 636 1.05 -8.84 -22.17
N THR A 637 0.44 -9.82 -21.48
CA THR A 637 -0.73 -9.58 -20.62
C THR A 637 -0.38 -9.60 -19.16
N VAL A 638 -1.07 -8.74 -18.42
CA VAL A 638 -1.05 -8.69 -16.97
C VAL A 638 -2.49 -8.71 -16.46
N VAL A 639 -2.76 -9.48 -15.41
CA VAL A 639 -4.03 -9.43 -14.70
C VAL A 639 -3.85 -8.56 -13.46
N GLU A 640 -4.55 -7.44 -13.42
CA GLU A 640 -4.62 -6.55 -12.26
C GLU A 640 -5.92 -6.79 -11.49
N TYR A 641 -5.83 -6.81 -10.15
CA TYR A 641 -6.99 -6.98 -9.29
C TYR A 641 -7.42 -5.66 -8.67
N GLU A 642 -8.68 -5.34 -8.85
CA GLU A 642 -9.31 -4.13 -8.33
C GLU A 642 -10.55 -4.44 -7.50
N PHE A 643 -10.96 -3.51 -6.66
CA PHE A 643 -12.25 -3.59 -6.00
C PHE A 643 -13.36 -2.96 -6.83
N ASN A 644 -14.43 -3.69 -7.06
CA ASN A 644 -15.64 -3.17 -7.68
C ASN A 644 -16.34 -2.20 -6.71
N HIS A 645 -16.15 -0.91 -6.93
CA HIS A 645 -16.70 0.16 -6.07
C HIS A 645 -18.24 0.16 -5.97
N ASN A 646 -18.94 -0.19 -7.05
CA ASN A 646 -20.39 -0.27 -7.02
C ASN A 646 -20.85 -1.41 -6.11
N LYS A 647 -20.22 -2.56 -6.21
CA LYS A 647 -20.52 -3.72 -5.36
C LYS A 647 -20.16 -3.44 -3.90
N TYR A 648 -19.00 -2.82 -3.64
CA TYR A 648 -18.62 -2.37 -2.32
C TYR A 648 -19.70 -1.46 -1.71
N ARG A 649 -20.14 -0.45 -2.46
CA ARG A 649 -21.18 0.49 -2.02
C ARG A 649 -22.53 -0.20 -1.78
N GLU A 650 -22.90 -1.15 -2.63
CA GLU A 650 -24.11 -1.96 -2.41
C GLU A 650 -24.02 -2.78 -1.12
N ASN A 651 -22.89 -3.44 -0.88
CA ASN A 651 -22.64 -4.20 0.34
C ASN A 651 -22.66 -3.31 1.58
N GLU A 652 -21.98 -2.14 1.53
CA GLU A 652 -22.00 -1.16 2.63
C GLU A 652 -23.40 -0.63 2.91
N MET A 653 -24.17 -0.28 1.87
CA MET A 653 -25.56 0.17 2.05
C MET A 653 -26.47 -0.91 2.62
N ARG A 654 -26.29 -2.15 2.18
CA ARG A 654 -27.04 -3.31 2.71
C ARG A 654 -26.69 -3.56 4.16
N LEU A 655 -25.40 -3.55 4.51
CA LEU A 655 -24.90 -3.75 5.87
C LEU A 655 -25.45 -2.70 6.84
N LEU A 656 -25.48 -1.44 6.41
CA LEU A 656 -25.98 -0.32 7.22
C LEU A 656 -27.50 -0.11 7.11
N SER A 657 -28.22 -1.05 6.46
CA SER A 657 -29.67 -0.94 6.22
C SER A 657 -30.09 0.36 5.53
N ILE A 658 -29.20 0.96 4.73
CA ILE A 658 -29.49 2.16 3.95
C ILE A 658 -30.22 1.74 2.68
N PRO A 659 -31.43 2.25 2.37
CA PRO A 659 -32.13 1.92 1.13
C PRO A 659 -31.31 2.36 -0.09
N SER A 660 -31.07 1.45 -1.04
CA SER A 660 -30.40 1.79 -2.31
C SER A 660 -31.23 2.84 -3.08
N SER A 661 -30.60 3.65 -3.92
CA SER A 661 -31.31 4.60 -4.79
C SER A 661 -32.35 3.88 -5.68
N LYS A 662 -31.99 2.69 -6.21
CA LYS A 662 -32.92 1.81 -6.96
C LYS A 662 -34.10 1.34 -6.11
N ALA A 663 -33.91 1.04 -4.82
CA ALA A 663 -34.98 0.65 -3.93
C ALA A 663 -35.94 1.86 -3.60
N LYS A 664 -35.38 3.07 -3.50
CA LYS A 664 -36.16 4.31 -3.37
C LYS A 664 -36.94 4.60 -4.64
N GLU A 665 -36.31 4.44 -5.79
CA GLU A 665 -36.94 4.62 -7.10
C GLU A 665 -38.07 3.61 -7.33
N ASN A 666 -37.84 2.32 -7.04
CA ASN A 666 -38.88 1.28 -7.08
C ASN A 666 -40.01 1.49 -6.06
N LYS A 667 -39.72 2.00 -4.85
CA LYS A 667 -40.77 2.40 -3.89
C LYS A 667 -41.60 3.58 -4.42
N ASN A 668 -40.95 4.54 -5.04
CA ASN A 668 -41.64 5.69 -5.64
C ASN A 668 -42.50 5.29 -6.85
N ILE A 669 -41.99 4.41 -7.70
CA ILE A 669 -42.73 3.83 -8.84
C ILE A 669 -43.92 3.02 -8.33
N LYS A 670 -43.78 2.16 -7.33
CA LYS A 670 -44.88 1.42 -6.70
C LYS A 670 -45.89 2.34 -6.04
N LYS A 671 -45.45 3.42 -5.38
CA LYS A 671 -46.32 4.43 -4.76
C LYS A 671 -47.11 5.21 -5.81
N ASN A 672 -46.48 5.57 -6.92
CA ASN A 672 -47.14 6.26 -8.04
C ASN A 672 -48.10 5.34 -8.78
N LYS A 673 -47.79 4.07 -9.02
CA LYS A 673 -48.70 3.06 -9.58
C LYS A 673 -49.92 2.87 -8.68
N ARG A 674 -49.76 2.80 -7.34
CA ARG A 674 -50.90 2.73 -6.39
C ARG A 674 -51.78 3.99 -6.38
N LYS A 675 -51.16 5.20 -6.51
CA LYS A 675 -51.89 6.45 -6.64
C LYS A 675 -52.72 6.51 -7.93
N LEU A 676 -52.16 6.09 -9.06
CA LEU A 676 -52.80 6.01 -10.35
C LEU A 676 -53.98 5.01 -10.33
N ALA A 677 -53.75 3.81 -9.78
CA ALA A 677 -54.79 2.80 -9.63
C ALA A 677 -55.98 3.28 -8.73
N ARG A 678 -55.67 4.04 -7.66
CA ARG A 678 -56.71 4.66 -6.82
C ARG A 678 -57.47 5.79 -7.54
N LYS A 679 -56.79 6.59 -8.37
CA LYS A 679 -57.46 7.61 -9.22
C LYS A 679 -58.36 6.98 -10.27
N SER A 680 -57.90 5.92 -10.95
CA SER A 680 -58.70 5.16 -11.94
C SER A 680 -59.93 4.52 -11.30
N LYS A 681 -59.81 3.87 -10.12
CA LYS A 681 -60.96 3.32 -9.39
C LYS A 681 -61.96 4.41 -8.94
N ARG A 682 -61.48 5.61 -8.60
CA ARG A 682 -62.40 6.75 -8.27
C ARG A 682 -63.08 7.32 -9.50
N ALA A 683 -62.41 7.37 -10.64
CA ALA A 683 -63.01 7.81 -11.91
C ALA A 683 -64.10 6.82 -12.40
N ASN A 684 -63.87 5.51 -12.29
CA ASN A 684 -64.81 4.46 -12.66
C ASN A 684 -66.01 4.31 -11.69
N ARG A 685 -65.96 4.89 -10.48
CA ARG A 685 -67.12 4.98 -9.53
C ARG A 685 -67.95 6.23 -9.71
N LYS A 686 -67.52 7.17 -10.56
CA LYS A 686 -68.23 8.39 -10.88
C LYS A 686 -68.97 8.35 -12.25
N LYS A 687 -68.71 7.27 -12.99
CA LYS A 687 -69.57 6.86 -14.11
C LYS A 687 -70.58 5.80 -13.60
#